data_6fbdb7210d75bf55cb99a9489681d288
#
_entry.id   6fbdb7210d75bf55cb99a9489681d288
#
_cell.length_a   1.000
_cell.length_b   1.000
_cell.length_c   1.000
_cell.angle_alpha   90.00
_cell.angle_beta   90.00
_cell.angle_gamma   90.00
#
_symmetry.space_group_name_H-M   'P 1'
#
loop_
_entity.id
_entity.type
_entity.pdbx_description
1 polymer ?
#
loop_
_entity_poly.entity_id
_entity_poly.type
_entity_poly.pdbx_seq_one_letter_code
_entity_poly.pdbx_strand_id
1 'polypeptide(L)'
;MLGVSAVVRERWWRWVPAGYSLVLALVVVGPLLGSGYLLLRDAVSTPRSYLTDAALGVGDAAPRAVPQDALVAVLSGVVDGGVVVKAILVGALWLAGWGAAVLARELLGASPGARLVAATVAVWNPYVAERLLQGHWSLLTGYAALPWIAVLAQRIRGEAGFGRWERARNWALLGGCLAAAGLTPTGSLLAGVTALLVVGRRNLAGAVGLWVMTAAPWLTATALSGAGAEPSDPAGVTAFAARAEPGLGTLGSLAGLGGIWNSTAVPGSRTTFFAVIGTLLLLSIVVLGVRTVATCARDTRWIRRILLALAAFAIVLPALAATGWGLSLGEALIEHVPGAGLLRDTQKYVALAMPAFALCAAAGCHTTAGLLFRDRRSTPVVASVPTMPPPDAAEEGDDKPRNAFEDAPRLAYSPGSAGDPAPDAPDHDPAANAPGGSDSSTPPADRTAPGAPTDNATSTALTGTPDLDAPTGDTAPGSPTGNTTRGTSISNVTPTSDMALDTSTSDPVFGSDTPTGSAVADAAGFEDTTAPGDRRTRTGAVAVLFIALLIAALPDLAWGVGGELRPVHYPPAWGEVAELVDAPGDVAVLPGGMFRKFRYSGPAPVLDPAPRMLRRDVLQTGELPVRGATVAGEGARAGEVERLLLRGGSATELARLGVGWVLVEGGTPGPVGESKTTLAQLEPVYYTPALQLYRVPGPITAHDATPATRRTSGAAHLAWAALLVAGTLAALTPRRRAQSTHPTEPSATP
;
A
#
# COMPACT_ATOMS: atom_id res chain seq x y z
N MET A 1 17.21 35.78 28.08
CA MET A 1 16.60 34.45 28.41
C MET A 1 15.44 34.05 27.46
N LEU A 2 14.72 34.95 26.79
CA LEU A 2 13.62 34.61 25.87
C LEU A 2 14.02 33.92 24.56
N GLY A 3 15.26 34.12 24.07
CA GLY A 3 15.75 33.48 22.82
C GLY A 3 16.10 31.99 22.95
N VAL A 4 16.59 31.56 24.10
CA VAL A 4 16.98 30.14 24.34
C VAL A 4 15.73 29.25 24.45
N SER A 5 14.67 29.73 25.07
CA SER A 5 13.39 29.00 25.19
C SER A 5 12.69 28.79 23.83
N ALA A 6 12.81 29.74 22.91
CA ALA A 6 12.23 29.64 21.57
C ALA A 6 12.98 28.60 20.72
N VAL A 7 14.32 28.59 20.73
CA VAL A 7 15.15 27.63 19.99
C VAL A 7 14.97 26.20 20.52
N VAL A 8 14.91 26.02 21.83
CA VAL A 8 14.65 24.72 22.47
C VAL A 8 13.25 24.23 22.10
N ARG A 9 12.24 25.09 22.17
CA ARG A 9 10.85 24.76 21.79
C ARG A 9 10.73 24.38 20.31
N GLU A 10 11.40 25.09 19.40
CA GLU A 10 11.42 24.75 17.96
C GLU A 10 12.08 23.41 17.69
N ARG A 11 13.12 23.07 18.44
CA ARG A 11 13.85 21.79 18.32
C ARG A 11 12.94 20.61 18.74
N TRP A 12 12.14 20.74 19.81
CA TRP A 12 11.19 19.72 20.26
C TRP A 12 10.06 19.48 19.25
N TRP A 13 9.50 20.52 18.66
CA TRP A 13 8.41 20.40 17.69
C TRP A 13 8.80 19.61 16.43
N ARG A 14 10.07 19.40 16.16
CA ARG A 14 10.55 18.56 15.05
C ARG A 14 10.30 17.08 15.31
N TRP A 15 10.33 16.64 16.55
CA TRP A 15 10.17 15.25 16.96
C TRP A 15 8.72 14.86 17.31
N VAL A 16 7.83 15.82 17.54
CA VAL A 16 6.43 15.56 17.86
C VAL A 16 5.75 14.62 16.86
N PRO A 17 5.88 14.78 15.52
CA PRO A 17 5.27 13.83 14.59
C PRO A 17 5.85 12.43 14.68
N ALA A 18 7.15 12.29 14.97
CA ALA A 18 7.77 10.97 15.16
C ALA A 18 7.23 10.29 16.42
N GLY A 19 7.18 11.01 17.56
CA GLY A 19 6.60 10.49 18.80
C GLY A 19 5.12 10.14 18.64
N TYR A 20 4.34 10.99 18.01
CA TYR A 20 2.92 10.74 17.72
C TYR A 20 2.72 9.49 16.85
N SER A 21 3.50 9.34 15.77
CA SER A 21 3.43 8.17 14.90
C SER A 21 3.81 6.88 15.63
N LEU A 22 4.77 6.95 16.56
CA LEU A 22 5.12 5.80 17.40
C LEU A 22 3.95 5.41 18.31
N VAL A 23 3.31 6.40 18.96
CA VAL A 23 2.13 6.14 19.81
C VAL A 23 1.01 5.50 18.99
N LEU A 24 0.72 6.01 17.77
CA LEU A 24 -0.29 5.39 16.90
C LEU A 24 0.09 3.94 16.53
N ALA A 25 1.36 3.69 16.17
CA ALA A 25 1.83 2.34 15.86
C ALA A 25 1.65 1.39 17.06
N LEU A 26 2.00 1.84 18.26
CA LEU A 26 1.84 1.07 19.50
C LEU A 26 0.38 0.82 19.84
N VAL A 27 -0.52 1.79 19.61
CA VAL A 27 -1.96 1.62 19.78
C VAL A 27 -2.53 0.58 18.82
N VAL A 28 -2.08 0.60 17.55
CA VAL A 28 -2.53 -0.35 16.52
C VAL A 28 -2.09 -1.78 16.86
N VAL A 29 -0.82 -2.00 17.19
CA VAL A 29 -0.30 -3.36 17.47
C VAL A 29 -0.47 -3.81 18.93
N GLY A 30 -0.90 -2.95 19.82
CA GLY A 30 -1.02 -3.10 21.27
C GLY A 30 -0.92 -4.51 21.86
N PRO A 31 -1.95 -5.38 21.69
CA PRO A 31 -1.94 -6.73 22.29
C PRO A 31 -0.77 -7.61 21.81
N LEU A 32 -0.34 -7.46 20.56
CA LEU A 32 0.77 -8.24 20.00
C LEU A 32 2.10 -7.99 20.71
N LEU A 33 2.25 -6.86 21.41
CA LEU A 33 3.47 -6.53 22.17
C LEU A 33 3.69 -7.44 23.39
N GLY A 34 2.66 -8.16 23.84
CA GLY A 34 2.76 -9.18 24.87
C GLY A 34 3.70 -10.33 24.48
N SER A 35 3.99 -11.24 25.42
CA SER A 35 4.78 -12.46 25.16
C SER A 35 4.10 -13.35 24.12
N GLY A 36 4.90 -14.09 23.33
CA GLY A 36 4.42 -14.98 22.28
C GLY A 36 4.69 -14.46 20.87
N TYR A 37 4.05 -15.04 19.87
CA TYR A 37 4.40 -14.95 18.46
C TYR A 37 3.22 -14.47 17.62
N LEU A 38 3.51 -13.82 16.50
CA LEU A 38 2.52 -13.48 15.49
C LEU A 38 2.24 -14.72 14.63
N LEU A 39 1.02 -15.23 14.73
CA LEU A 39 0.51 -16.33 13.91
C LEU A 39 -0.93 -16.01 13.51
N LEU A 40 -1.09 -15.43 12.32
CA LEU A 40 -2.39 -14.99 11.82
C LEU A 40 -2.40 -15.03 10.29
N ARG A 41 -3.19 -15.90 9.69
CA ARG A 41 -3.27 -16.09 8.23
C ARG A 41 -1.87 -16.26 7.61
N ASP A 42 -1.41 -15.31 6.78
CA ASP A 42 -0.10 -15.39 6.10
C ASP A 42 1.08 -15.00 7.01
N ALA A 43 0.81 -14.42 8.18
CA ALA A 43 1.86 -14.06 9.13
C ALA A 43 2.25 -15.25 9.99
N VAL A 44 3.53 -15.62 9.94
CA VAL A 44 4.13 -16.61 10.82
C VAL A 44 5.41 -16.04 11.39
N SER A 45 5.50 -15.90 12.71
CA SER A 45 6.75 -15.68 13.42
C SER A 45 7.01 -16.82 14.39
N THR A 46 8.26 -17.19 14.55
CA THR A 46 8.70 -18.35 15.31
C THR A 46 9.81 -17.95 16.28
N PRO A 47 10.08 -18.69 17.35
CA PRO A 47 11.20 -18.41 18.25
C PRO A 47 12.52 -18.34 17.50
N ARG A 48 12.74 -19.34 16.66
CA ARG A 48 13.90 -19.50 15.79
C ARG A 48 13.43 -19.86 14.39
N SER A 49 13.94 -19.16 13.38
CA SER A 49 13.82 -19.55 11.96
C SER A 49 15.18 -20.02 11.45
N TYR A 50 15.18 -20.97 10.51
CA TYR A 50 16.40 -21.55 9.97
C TYR A 50 16.64 -21.11 8.53
N LEU A 51 17.91 -20.95 8.16
CA LEU A 51 18.31 -20.57 6.81
C LEU A 51 18.41 -21.83 5.93
N THR A 52 17.28 -22.21 5.36
CA THR A 52 17.15 -23.35 4.44
C THR A 52 17.24 -22.89 2.97
N ASP A 53 17.25 -23.83 2.02
CA ASP A 53 17.20 -23.50 0.59
C ASP A 53 15.91 -22.76 0.22
N ALA A 54 14.78 -23.14 0.83
CA ALA A 54 13.51 -22.43 0.68
C ALA A 54 13.58 -20.98 1.21
N ALA A 55 14.26 -20.74 2.34
CA ALA A 55 14.46 -19.40 2.88
C ALA A 55 15.34 -18.52 1.98
N LEU A 56 16.27 -19.12 1.24
CA LEU A 56 17.08 -18.47 0.21
C LEU A 56 16.36 -18.34 -1.14
N GLY A 57 15.17 -18.95 -1.28
CA GLY A 57 14.38 -18.96 -2.50
C GLY A 57 14.93 -19.86 -3.61
N VAL A 58 15.70 -20.89 -3.24
CA VAL A 58 16.27 -21.87 -4.18
C VAL A 58 15.76 -23.29 -3.92
N GLY A 59 14.73 -23.43 -3.09
CA GLY A 59 13.95 -24.66 -2.93
C GLY A 59 12.90 -24.85 -4.03
N ASP A 60 12.07 -25.88 -3.94
CA ASP A 60 11.08 -26.26 -4.96
C ASP A 60 9.84 -25.38 -4.98
N ALA A 61 9.51 -24.70 -3.88
CA ALA A 61 8.36 -23.83 -3.81
C ALA A 61 8.63 -22.44 -4.42
N ALA A 62 7.58 -21.77 -4.92
CA ALA A 62 7.69 -20.39 -5.40
C ALA A 62 8.28 -19.46 -4.33
N PRO A 63 9.24 -18.59 -4.66
CA PRO A 63 9.98 -17.76 -3.71
C PRO A 63 9.14 -16.53 -3.24
N ARG A 64 8.03 -16.79 -2.54
CA ARG A 64 7.05 -15.74 -2.13
C ARG A 64 7.52 -14.88 -0.98
N ALA A 65 8.42 -15.38 -0.12
CA ALA A 65 8.88 -14.75 1.12
C ALA A 65 10.39 -14.42 1.11
N VAL A 66 10.95 -14.14 -0.08
CA VAL A 66 12.36 -13.79 -0.28
C VAL A 66 12.52 -12.27 -0.46
N PRO A 67 13.45 -11.62 0.24
CA PRO A 67 14.44 -12.12 1.23
C PRO A 67 13.93 -12.14 2.69
N GLN A 68 12.65 -12.00 2.93
CA GLN A 68 12.05 -11.90 4.26
C GLN A 68 12.47 -13.05 5.18
N ASP A 69 12.31 -14.31 4.72
CA ASP A 69 12.57 -15.47 5.55
C ASP A 69 14.06 -15.65 5.84
N ALA A 70 14.93 -15.32 4.88
CA ALA A 70 16.38 -15.31 5.10
C ALA A 70 16.79 -14.26 6.16
N LEU A 71 16.20 -13.04 6.10
CA LEU A 71 16.46 -12.00 7.11
C LEU A 71 16.05 -12.46 8.51
N VAL A 72 14.83 -13.00 8.65
CA VAL A 72 14.33 -13.48 9.94
C VAL A 72 15.18 -14.67 10.43
N ALA A 73 15.59 -15.58 9.53
CA ALA A 73 16.46 -16.71 9.88
C ALA A 73 17.82 -16.25 10.45
N VAL A 74 18.45 -15.28 9.82
CA VAL A 74 19.73 -14.71 10.31
C VAL A 74 19.54 -14.00 11.64
N LEU A 75 18.56 -13.09 11.74
CA LEU A 75 18.36 -12.28 12.94
C LEU A 75 17.87 -13.13 14.14
N SER A 76 17.05 -14.14 13.89
CA SER A 76 16.55 -15.03 14.95
C SER A 76 17.65 -15.95 15.52
N GLY A 77 18.84 -15.94 14.91
CA GLY A 77 20.05 -16.55 15.49
C GLY A 77 20.58 -15.86 16.73
N VAL A 78 20.24 -14.59 16.90
CA VAL A 78 20.77 -13.74 17.99
C VAL A 78 19.65 -13.22 18.89
N VAL A 79 18.46 -12.91 18.31
CA VAL A 79 17.32 -12.36 19.02
C VAL A 79 16.10 -13.20 18.68
N ASP A 80 15.20 -13.45 19.64
CA ASP A 80 13.94 -14.18 19.41
C ASP A 80 13.22 -13.65 18.14
N GLY A 81 12.83 -14.57 17.24
CA GLY A 81 12.25 -14.20 15.93
C GLY A 81 10.90 -13.50 16.05
N GLY A 82 10.12 -13.76 17.12
CA GLY A 82 8.90 -13.01 17.42
C GLY A 82 9.19 -11.54 17.75
N VAL A 83 10.26 -11.29 18.51
CA VAL A 83 10.72 -9.91 18.79
C VAL A 83 11.17 -9.21 17.51
N VAL A 84 11.91 -9.90 16.64
CA VAL A 84 12.34 -9.36 15.34
C VAL A 84 11.14 -8.93 14.48
N VAL A 85 10.16 -9.80 14.30
CA VAL A 85 8.97 -9.52 13.47
C VAL A 85 8.14 -8.38 14.07
N LYS A 86 7.93 -8.37 15.39
CA LYS A 86 7.23 -7.28 16.09
C LYS A 86 7.96 -5.94 15.93
N ALA A 87 9.28 -5.93 16.08
CA ALA A 87 10.10 -4.72 15.93
C ALA A 87 10.02 -4.15 14.49
N ILE A 88 10.08 -5.02 13.46
CA ILE A 88 9.91 -4.61 12.07
C ILE A 88 8.51 -4.05 11.84
N LEU A 89 7.46 -4.69 12.36
CA LEU A 89 6.08 -4.24 12.21
C LEU A 89 5.82 -2.88 12.87
N VAL A 90 6.22 -2.72 14.13
CA VAL A 90 6.12 -1.42 14.85
C VAL A 90 6.92 -0.36 14.12
N GLY A 91 8.15 -0.68 13.69
CA GLY A 91 9.02 0.21 12.92
C GLY A 91 8.40 0.63 11.59
N ALA A 92 7.75 -0.28 10.86
CA ALA A 92 7.06 0.01 9.62
C ALA A 92 5.91 1.01 9.83
N LEU A 93 5.01 0.77 10.77
CA LEU A 93 3.90 1.68 11.06
C LEU A 93 4.40 3.05 11.58
N TRP A 94 5.39 3.06 12.45
CA TRP A 94 6.03 4.27 12.91
C TRP A 94 6.61 5.10 11.77
N LEU A 95 7.40 4.47 10.90
CA LEU A 95 8.04 5.12 9.76
C LEU A 95 7.03 5.56 8.69
N ALA A 96 5.92 4.84 8.49
CA ALA A 96 4.84 5.27 7.60
C ALA A 96 4.27 6.64 8.04
N GLY A 97 3.88 6.77 9.30
CA GLY A 97 3.32 8.01 9.85
C GLY A 97 4.34 9.15 9.89
N TRP A 98 5.55 8.88 10.39
CA TRP A 98 6.62 9.89 10.43
C TRP A 98 7.03 10.33 9.02
N GLY A 99 7.15 9.40 8.07
CA GLY A 99 7.46 9.69 6.67
C GLY A 99 6.41 10.57 6.00
N ALA A 100 5.12 10.28 6.22
CA ALA A 100 4.01 11.12 5.73
C ALA A 100 4.06 12.55 6.30
N ALA A 101 4.37 12.70 7.59
CA ALA A 101 4.56 14.00 8.22
C ALA A 101 5.76 14.77 7.65
N VAL A 102 6.87 14.07 7.34
CA VAL A 102 8.05 14.65 6.68
C VAL A 102 7.71 15.06 5.25
N LEU A 103 7.02 14.19 4.50
CA LEU A 103 6.57 14.46 3.13
C LEU A 103 5.68 15.71 3.07
N ALA A 104 4.70 15.84 3.98
CA ALA A 104 3.82 17.01 4.07
C ALA A 104 4.62 18.28 4.40
N ARG A 105 5.64 18.21 5.26
CA ARG A 105 6.52 19.34 5.55
C ARG A 105 7.33 19.76 4.32
N GLU A 106 7.93 18.80 3.62
CA GLU A 106 8.86 19.08 2.51
C GLU A 106 8.14 19.59 1.26
N LEU A 107 6.95 19.03 0.95
CA LEU A 107 6.22 19.38 -0.27
C LEU A 107 5.22 20.53 -0.10
N LEU A 108 4.73 20.77 1.12
CA LEU A 108 3.66 21.75 1.37
C LEU A 108 4.04 22.82 2.41
N GLY A 109 5.19 22.69 3.10
CA GLY A 109 5.48 23.53 4.26
C GLY A 109 4.47 23.36 5.41
N ALA A 110 3.83 22.20 5.52
CA ALA A 110 2.70 21.95 6.41
C ALA A 110 3.01 22.29 7.88
N SER A 111 2.04 22.92 8.55
CA SER A 111 2.10 23.24 9.98
C SER A 111 2.19 21.97 10.85
N PRO A 112 2.64 22.05 12.09
CA PRO A 112 2.73 20.88 12.98
C PRO A 112 1.42 20.07 13.05
N GLY A 113 0.27 20.71 13.24
CA GLY A 113 -1.03 20.03 13.29
C GLY A 113 -1.37 19.29 11.99
N ALA A 114 -1.19 19.93 10.84
CA ALA A 114 -1.43 19.31 9.53
C ALA A 114 -0.48 18.11 9.28
N ARG A 115 0.75 18.14 9.82
CA ARG A 115 1.68 17.01 9.76
C ARG A 115 1.20 15.81 10.59
N LEU A 116 0.52 16.05 11.73
CA LEU A 116 -0.09 14.98 12.51
C LEU A 116 -1.28 14.36 11.77
N VAL A 117 -2.09 15.16 11.06
CA VAL A 117 -3.16 14.64 10.19
C VAL A 117 -2.59 13.74 9.09
N ALA A 118 -1.50 14.15 8.43
CA ALA A 118 -0.82 13.30 7.43
C ALA A 118 -0.32 11.97 8.02
N ALA A 119 0.25 12.02 9.24
CA ALA A 119 0.69 10.82 9.96
C ALA A 119 -0.48 9.90 10.31
N THR A 120 -1.61 10.47 10.74
CA THR A 120 -2.83 9.70 11.04
C THR A 120 -3.35 8.98 9.80
N VAL A 121 -3.49 9.68 8.66
CA VAL A 121 -3.92 9.05 7.41
C VAL A 121 -3.00 7.90 6.99
N ALA A 122 -1.69 8.03 7.18
CA ALA A 122 -0.74 6.99 6.79
C ALA A 122 -0.77 5.75 7.69
N VAL A 123 -1.14 5.87 8.97
CA VAL A 123 -1.18 4.75 9.92
C VAL A 123 -2.61 4.24 10.11
N TRP A 124 -3.58 5.15 10.16
CA TRP A 124 -4.96 4.86 10.52
C TRP A 124 -5.87 4.86 9.29
N ASN A 125 -5.89 3.73 8.59
CA ASN A 125 -6.69 3.56 7.37
C ASN A 125 -7.02 2.08 7.11
N PRO A 126 -8.03 1.77 6.28
CA PRO A 126 -8.45 0.40 5.99
C PRO A 126 -7.35 -0.47 5.36
N TYR A 127 -6.48 0.08 4.50
CA TYR A 127 -5.39 -0.69 3.90
C TYR A 127 -4.47 -1.30 4.97
N VAL A 128 -4.07 -0.51 5.96
CA VAL A 128 -3.24 -0.99 7.08
C VAL A 128 -3.97 -2.07 7.86
N ALA A 129 -5.25 -1.86 8.19
CA ALA A 129 -6.05 -2.83 8.93
C ALA A 129 -6.18 -4.17 8.21
N GLU A 130 -6.54 -4.14 6.93
CA GLU A 130 -6.73 -5.33 6.09
C GLU A 130 -5.41 -6.08 5.88
N ARG A 131 -4.29 -5.37 5.66
CA ARG A 131 -2.97 -5.99 5.50
C ARG A 131 -2.43 -6.58 6.81
N LEU A 132 -2.74 -5.98 7.96
CA LEU A 132 -2.44 -6.57 9.27
C LEU A 132 -3.25 -7.85 9.50
N LEU A 133 -4.56 -7.82 9.24
CA LEU A 133 -5.43 -8.99 9.37
C LEU A 133 -5.06 -10.12 8.43
N GLN A 134 -4.65 -9.82 7.18
CA GLN A 134 -4.15 -10.83 6.24
C GLN A 134 -2.78 -11.38 6.63
N GLY A 135 -2.05 -10.69 7.51
CA GLY A 135 -0.72 -11.12 7.91
C GLY A 135 0.42 -10.60 7.01
N HIS A 136 0.16 -9.60 6.18
CA HIS A 136 1.14 -9.03 5.25
C HIS A 136 2.09 -8.01 5.93
N TRP A 137 2.68 -8.38 7.07
CA TRP A 137 3.53 -7.50 7.88
C TRP A 137 4.76 -6.98 7.12
N SER A 138 5.35 -7.80 6.26
CA SER A 138 6.52 -7.41 5.46
C SER A 138 6.17 -6.51 4.27
N LEU A 139 4.96 -6.61 3.70
CA LEU A 139 4.48 -5.66 2.69
C LEU A 139 4.32 -4.26 3.29
N LEU A 140 3.98 -4.15 4.57
CA LEU A 140 3.86 -2.86 5.27
C LEU A 140 5.21 -2.13 5.40
N THR A 141 6.36 -2.80 5.26
CA THR A 141 7.67 -2.11 5.14
C THR A 141 7.78 -1.36 3.81
N GLY A 142 7.30 -1.95 2.72
CA GLY A 142 7.21 -1.31 1.41
C GLY A 142 6.25 -0.11 1.42
N TYR A 143 5.08 -0.27 2.03
CA TYR A 143 4.13 0.81 2.26
C TYR A 143 4.76 1.98 3.03
N ALA A 144 5.47 1.67 4.12
CA ALA A 144 6.13 2.66 4.98
C ALA A 144 7.27 3.41 4.27
N ALA A 145 7.93 2.78 3.31
CA ALA A 145 9.02 3.37 2.55
C ALA A 145 8.54 4.44 1.55
N LEU A 146 7.28 4.39 1.06
CA LEU A 146 6.78 5.26 0.00
C LEU A 146 6.97 6.76 0.25
N PRO A 147 6.57 7.34 1.40
CA PRO A 147 6.75 8.75 1.64
C PRO A 147 8.24 9.15 1.75
N TRP A 148 9.08 8.27 2.27
CA TRP A 148 10.53 8.51 2.36
C TRP A 148 11.19 8.48 0.98
N ILE A 149 10.82 7.52 0.13
CA ILE A 149 11.28 7.41 -1.25
C ILE A 149 10.91 8.67 -2.02
N ALA A 150 9.66 9.16 -1.91
CA ALA A 150 9.22 10.39 -2.56
C ALA A 150 10.06 11.61 -2.11
N VAL A 151 10.34 11.74 -0.80
CA VAL A 151 11.19 12.80 -0.24
C VAL A 151 12.64 12.70 -0.74
N LEU A 152 13.23 11.49 -0.70
CA LEU A 152 14.62 11.27 -1.07
C LEU A 152 14.85 11.44 -2.58
N ALA A 153 13.95 10.89 -3.39
CA ALA A 153 13.99 11.04 -4.84
C ALA A 153 13.86 12.52 -5.26
N GLN A 154 13.02 13.30 -4.55
CA GLN A 154 12.96 14.74 -4.77
C GLN A 154 14.27 15.43 -4.41
N ARG A 155 14.86 15.12 -3.27
CA ARG A 155 16.14 15.71 -2.86
C ARG A 155 17.25 15.39 -3.86
N ILE A 156 17.33 14.13 -4.33
CA ILE A 156 18.25 13.69 -5.38
C ILE A 156 18.01 14.45 -6.68
N ARG A 157 16.77 14.70 -7.05
CA ARG A 157 16.42 15.51 -8.23
C ARG A 157 16.90 16.95 -8.14
N GLY A 158 16.88 17.55 -6.94
CA GLY A 158 17.27 18.95 -6.67
C GLY A 158 18.74 19.15 -6.32
N GLU A 159 19.61 18.17 -6.51
CA GLU A 159 20.98 18.10 -5.96
C GLU A 159 21.99 19.11 -6.51
N ALA A 160 21.65 20.04 -7.41
CA ALA A 160 22.59 20.98 -7.98
C ALA A 160 23.36 21.86 -6.95
N GLY A 161 22.88 21.93 -5.68
CA GLY A 161 23.48 22.69 -4.58
C GLY A 161 24.06 21.86 -3.44
N PHE A 162 23.99 20.51 -3.49
CA PHE A 162 24.46 19.67 -2.39
C PHE A 162 25.92 19.26 -2.53
N GLY A 163 26.66 19.25 -1.40
CA GLY A 163 28.00 18.69 -1.32
C GLY A 163 28.03 17.18 -1.62
N ARG A 164 29.22 16.66 -1.99
CA ARG A 164 29.38 15.22 -2.34
C ARG A 164 28.89 14.28 -1.25
N TRP A 165 29.09 14.62 0.02
CA TRP A 165 28.64 13.81 1.16
C TRP A 165 27.11 13.76 1.28
N GLU A 166 26.41 14.88 1.13
CA GLU A 166 24.95 14.91 1.21
C GLU A 166 24.30 14.14 0.06
N ARG A 167 24.87 14.22 -1.14
CA ARG A 167 24.47 13.39 -2.28
C ARG A 167 24.63 11.90 -1.98
N ALA A 168 25.80 11.46 -1.57
CA ALA A 168 26.06 10.06 -1.21
C ALA A 168 25.10 9.58 -0.12
N ARG A 169 24.83 10.42 0.89
CA ARG A 169 23.89 10.13 1.96
C ARG A 169 22.44 9.96 1.44
N ASN A 170 21.97 10.84 0.56
CA ASN A 170 20.62 10.73 0.00
C ASN A 170 20.46 9.44 -0.85
N TRP A 171 21.48 9.07 -1.63
CA TRP A 171 21.49 7.83 -2.39
C TRP A 171 21.54 6.59 -1.49
N ALA A 172 22.36 6.59 -0.43
CA ALA A 172 22.41 5.51 0.54
C ALA A 172 21.05 5.34 1.27
N LEU A 173 20.42 6.45 1.67
CA LEU A 173 19.08 6.42 2.27
C LEU A 173 18.03 5.90 1.29
N LEU A 174 18.08 6.28 0.02
CA LEU A 174 17.18 5.75 -1.01
C LEU A 174 17.38 4.25 -1.19
N GLY A 175 18.64 3.79 -1.27
CA GLY A 175 18.99 2.37 -1.32
C GLY A 175 18.45 1.60 -0.11
N GLY A 176 18.60 2.14 1.10
CA GLY A 176 18.05 1.54 2.32
C GLY A 176 16.52 1.45 2.33
N CYS A 177 15.82 2.49 1.84
CA CYS A 177 14.36 2.47 1.72
C CYS A 177 13.88 1.45 0.66
N LEU A 178 14.59 1.36 -0.48
CA LEU A 178 14.31 0.37 -1.52
C LEU A 178 14.58 -1.05 -1.00
N ALA A 179 15.65 -1.26 -0.22
CA ALA A 179 15.97 -2.55 0.39
C ALA A 179 14.91 -2.95 1.42
N ALA A 180 14.48 -2.05 2.30
CA ALA A 180 13.41 -2.31 3.26
C ALA A 180 12.09 -2.65 2.56
N ALA A 181 11.75 -1.95 1.48
CA ALA A 181 10.59 -2.28 0.64
C ALA A 181 10.75 -3.61 -0.09
N GLY A 182 11.97 -3.97 -0.45
CA GLY A 182 12.35 -5.21 -1.13
C GLY A 182 12.22 -6.48 -0.28
N LEU A 183 11.77 -6.41 0.98
CA LEU A 183 11.39 -7.59 1.77
C LEU A 183 10.32 -8.43 1.09
N THR A 184 9.55 -7.86 0.17
CA THR A 184 8.59 -8.57 -0.68
C THR A 184 8.69 -8.10 -2.12
N PRO A 185 8.44 -8.97 -3.13
CA PRO A 185 8.42 -8.56 -4.53
C PRO A 185 7.44 -7.40 -4.80
N THR A 186 6.23 -7.45 -4.22
CA THR A 186 5.24 -6.37 -4.36
C THR A 186 5.73 -5.06 -3.73
N GLY A 187 6.32 -5.10 -2.53
CA GLY A 187 6.91 -3.92 -1.89
C GLY A 187 8.02 -3.29 -2.72
N SER A 188 8.88 -4.13 -3.34
CA SER A 188 9.91 -3.69 -4.28
C SER A 188 9.32 -2.95 -5.49
N LEU A 189 8.23 -3.49 -6.09
CA LEU A 189 7.54 -2.84 -7.22
C LEU A 189 6.94 -1.50 -6.82
N LEU A 190 6.24 -1.41 -5.70
CA LEU A 190 5.68 -0.15 -5.17
C LEU A 190 6.75 0.92 -4.99
N ALA A 191 7.87 0.54 -4.37
CA ALA A 191 9.01 1.40 -4.11
C ALA A 191 9.71 1.83 -5.40
N GLY A 192 9.96 0.89 -6.31
CA GLY A 192 10.57 1.13 -7.61
C GLY A 192 9.76 2.11 -8.46
N VAL A 193 8.46 1.89 -8.63
CA VAL A 193 7.56 2.78 -9.37
C VAL A 193 7.61 4.20 -8.78
N THR A 194 7.50 4.33 -7.46
CA THR A 194 7.56 5.64 -6.81
C THR A 194 8.91 6.33 -7.03
N ALA A 195 10.04 5.61 -6.86
CA ALA A 195 11.38 6.17 -7.04
C ALA A 195 11.62 6.63 -8.48
N LEU A 196 11.31 5.77 -9.46
CA LEU A 196 11.57 6.02 -10.89
C LEU A 196 10.75 7.20 -11.43
N LEU A 197 9.49 7.35 -11.00
CA LEU A 197 8.66 8.47 -11.42
C LEU A 197 9.09 9.80 -10.82
N VAL A 198 9.64 9.80 -9.59
CA VAL A 198 9.96 11.04 -8.85
C VAL A 198 11.40 11.50 -9.07
N VAL A 199 12.39 10.59 -9.20
CA VAL A 199 13.82 10.90 -9.19
C VAL A 199 14.29 11.81 -10.33
N GLY A 200 13.55 11.81 -11.46
CA GLY A 200 13.84 12.60 -12.66
C GLY A 200 14.84 11.90 -13.62
N ARG A 201 14.79 12.30 -14.90
CA ARG A 201 15.48 11.60 -16.00
C ARG A 201 17.00 11.48 -15.81
N ARG A 202 17.66 12.51 -15.25
CA ARG A 202 19.11 12.52 -15.06
C ARG A 202 19.61 11.47 -14.05
N ASN A 203 18.77 11.10 -13.08
CA ASN A 203 19.09 10.19 -12.00
C ASN A 203 18.47 8.79 -12.18
N LEU A 204 17.79 8.59 -13.32
CA LEU A 204 17.00 7.38 -13.58
C LEU A 204 17.88 6.12 -13.58
N ALA A 205 19.03 6.14 -14.25
CA ALA A 205 19.93 5.00 -14.30
C ALA A 205 20.44 4.57 -12.91
N GLY A 206 20.79 5.53 -12.05
CA GLY A 206 21.18 5.24 -10.67
C GLY A 206 20.03 4.64 -9.84
N ALA A 207 18.81 5.16 -10.02
CA ALA A 207 17.64 4.65 -9.33
C ALA A 207 17.25 3.24 -9.81
N VAL A 208 17.31 2.96 -11.12
CA VAL A 208 17.13 1.62 -11.69
C VAL A 208 18.18 0.66 -11.13
N GLY A 209 19.46 1.06 -11.14
CA GLY A 209 20.55 0.23 -10.61
C GLY A 209 20.34 -0.15 -9.13
N LEU A 210 19.97 0.83 -8.29
CA LEU A 210 19.63 0.56 -6.89
C LEU A 210 18.39 -0.34 -6.75
N TRP A 211 17.35 -0.09 -7.53
CA TRP A 211 16.14 -0.91 -7.48
C TRP A 211 16.41 -2.35 -7.89
N VAL A 212 17.15 -2.58 -8.98
CA VAL A 212 17.55 -3.93 -9.41
C VAL A 212 18.41 -4.62 -8.35
N MET A 213 19.39 -3.91 -7.75
CA MET A 213 20.21 -4.47 -6.67
C MET A 213 19.37 -4.85 -5.44
N THR A 214 18.38 -4.05 -5.07
CA THR A 214 17.50 -4.36 -3.94
C THR A 214 16.44 -5.42 -4.27
N ALA A 215 16.14 -5.64 -5.54
CA ALA A 215 15.28 -6.69 -6.04
C ALA A 215 16.04 -8.01 -6.31
N ALA A 216 17.38 -7.98 -6.32
CA ALA A 216 18.21 -9.12 -6.69
C ALA A 216 17.87 -10.43 -5.95
N PRO A 217 17.58 -10.46 -4.63
CA PRO A 217 17.24 -11.71 -3.96
C PRO A 217 16.06 -12.44 -4.59
N TRP A 218 14.93 -11.75 -4.79
CA TRP A 218 13.75 -12.40 -5.36
C TRP A 218 13.86 -12.61 -6.88
N LEU A 219 14.61 -11.75 -7.60
CA LEU A 219 14.87 -11.96 -9.03
C LEU A 219 15.75 -13.20 -9.26
N THR A 220 16.82 -13.38 -8.48
CA THR A 220 17.67 -14.55 -8.56
C THR A 220 16.93 -15.81 -8.12
N ALA A 221 16.11 -15.71 -7.06
CA ALA A 221 15.27 -16.81 -6.60
C ALA A 221 14.29 -17.25 -7.71
N THR A 222 13.58 -16.31 -8.35
CA THR A 222 12.68 -16.63 -9.47
C THR A 222 13.41 -17.25 -10.67
N ALA A 223 14.64 -16.79 -10.96
CA ALA A 223 15.43 -17.30 -12.06
C ALA A 223 16.06 -18.69 -11.79
N LEU A 224 16.30 -19.03 -10.52
CA LEU A 224 17.01 -20.25 -10.12
C LEU A 224 16.09 -21.34 -9.54
N SER A 225 14.87 -20.98 -9.10
CA SER A 225 13.88 -21.96 -8.63
C SER A 225 13.19 -22.66 -9.80
N GLY A 226 12.99 -23.97 -9.69
CA GLY A 226 12.23 -24.76 -10.67
C GLY A 226 10.77 -24.26 -10.84
N ALA A 227 10.17 -23.78 -9.75
CA ALA A 227 8.81 -23.23 -9.74
C ALA A 227 8.65 -21.90 -10.51
N GLY A 228 9.74 -21.19 -10.81
CA GLY A 228 9.68 -19.95 -11.62
C GLY A 228 9.33 -20.17 -13.09
N ALA A 229 9.43 -21.39 -13.59
CA ALA A 229 9.11 -21.77 -14.97
C ALA A 229 7.63 -22.18 -15.14
N GLU A 230 6.92 -22.50 -14.08
CA GLU A 230 5.50 -22.87 -14.14
C GLU A 230 4.61 -21.62 -14.14
N PRO A 231 3.64 -21.52 -15.09
CA PRO A 231 2.68 -20.43 -15.07
C PRO A 231 1.82 -20.53 -13.80
N SER A 232 1.54 -19.39 -13.19
CA SER A 232 0.61 -19.34 -12.06
C SER A 232 -0.81 -19.67 -12.54
N ASP A 233 -1.61 -20.30 -11.68
CA ASP A 233 -3.00 -20.67 -11.98
C ASP A 233 -3.85 -19.42 -12.31
N PRO A 234 -4.46 -19.33 -13.53
CA PRO A 234 -5.34 -18.22 -13.92
C PRO A 234 -6.55 -18.04 -12.98
N ALA A 235 -7.07 -19.12 -12.37
CA ALA A 235 -8.15 -19.05 -11.38
C ALA A 235 -7.80 -18.14 -10.19
N GLY A 236 -6.51 -17.90 -9.94
CA GLY A 236 -6.06 -16.95 -8.93
C GLY A 236 -6.47 -15.51 -9.22
N VAL A 237 -6.69 -15.09 -10.47
CA VAL A 237 -7.12 -13.72 -10.81
C VAL A 237 -8.50 -13.44 -10.21
N THR A 238 -9.45 -14.31 -10.48
CA THR A 238 -10.81 -14.19 -9.94
C THR A 238 -10.84 -14.38 -8.42
N ALA A 239 -10.05 -15.31 -7.88
CA ALA A 239 -9.97 -15.57 -6.44
C ALA A 239 -9.44 -14.36 -5.64
N PHE A 240 -8.45 -13.63 -6.17
CA PHE A 240 -7.83 -12.48 -5.51
C PHE A 240 -8.35 -11.12 -5.99
N ALA A 241 -9.44 -11.09 -6.78
CA ALA A 241 -10.04 -9.85 -7.24
C ALA A 241 -10.46 -8.94 -6.09
N ALA A 242 -10.27 -7.63 -6.27
CA ALA A 242 -10.69 -6.62 -5.29
C ALA A 242 -12.19 -6.72 -5.01
N ARG A 243 -12.56 -6.66 -3.73
CA ARG A 243 -13.92 -6.87 -3.25
C ARG A 243 -14.66 -5.55 -3.05
N ALA A 244 -15.97 -5.56 -3.32
CA ALA A 244 -16.85 -4.50 -2.91
C ALA A 244 -17.20 -4.64 -1.42
N GLU A 245 -17.13 -3.53 -0.69
CA GLU A 245 -17.63 -3.41 0.69
C GLU A 245 -19.09 -2.94 0.68
N PRO A 246 -19.85 -3.16 1.76
CA PRO A 246 -21.27 -2.81 1.81
C PRO A 246 -21.54 -1.35 1.44
N GLY A 247 -22.36 -1.13 0.42
CA GLY A 247 -22.80 0.19 -0.04
C GLY A 247 -21.77 1.01 -0.84
N LEU A 248 -20.55 0.51 -1.09
CA LEU A 248 -19.47 1.27 -1.73
C LEU A 248 -19.18 0.85 -3.19
N GLY A 249 -19.51 -0.39 -3.56
CA GLY A 249 -18.97 -0.98 -4.79
C GLY A 249 -17.45 -1.12 -4.75
N THR A 250 -16.85 -1.74 -5.77
CA THR A 250 -15.40 -1.98 -5.79
C THR A 250 -14.58 -0.68 -5.84
N LEU A 251 -14.98 0.26 -6.71
CA LEU A 251 -14.27 1.56 -6.83
C LEU A 251 -14.32 2.37 -5.53
N GLY A 252 -15.48 2.45 -4.89
CA GLY A 252 -15.64 3.17 -3.62
C GLY A 252 -14.85 2.54 -2.48
N SER A 253 -14.79 1.20 -2.43
CA SER A 253 -13.99 0.47 -1.45
C SER A 253 -12.51 0.75 -1.60
N LEU A 254 -11.99 0.72 -2.84
CA LEU A 254 -10.59 1.03 -3.15
C LEU A 254 -10.25 2.51 -2.91
N ALA A 255 -11.17 3.44 -3.24
CA ALA A 255 -11.02 4.85 -2.92
C ALA A 255 -11.00 5.10 -1.41
N GLY A 256 -11.72 4.29 -0.63
CA GLY A 256 -11.65 4.25 0.83
C GLY A 256 -10.41 3.54 1.38
N LEU A 257 -9.48 3.10 0.54
CA LEU A 257 -8.28 2.32 0.88
C LEU A 257 -8.57 0.91 1.44
N GLY A 258 -9.77 0.37 1.20
CA GLY A 258 -10.18 -0.99 1.56
C GLY A 258 -10.29 -1.91 0.34
N GLY A 259 -11.15 -2.95 0.45
CA GLY A 259 -11.50 -3.83 -0.66
C GLY A 259 -10.58 -5.03 -0.86
N ILE A 260 -9.91 -5.53 0.18
CA ILE A 260 -9.14 -6.77 0.12
C ILE A 260 -10.02 -7.94 -0.31
N TRP A 261 -9.49 -8.85 -1.13
CA TRP A 261 -10.19 -10.02 -1.65
C TRP A 261 -10.74 -10.96 -0.54
N ASN A 262 -9.99 -11.10 0.56
CA ASN A 262 -10.35 -11.97 1.68
C ASN A 262 -11.34 -11.27 2.62
N SER A 263 -12.60 -11.67 2.55
CA SER A 263 -13.68 -11.12 3.39
C SER A 263 -13.49 -11.37 4.89
N THR A 264 -12.68 -12.35 5.28
CA THR A 264 -12.38 -12.62 6.70
C THR A 264 -11.22 -11.79 7.24
N ALA A 265 -10.46 -11.12 6.37
CA ALA A 265 -9.36 -10.23 6.73
C ALA A 265 -9.77 -8.75 6.68
N VAL A 266 -10.99 -8.45 7.09
CA VAL A 266 -11.61 -7.11 7.04
C VAL A 266 -12.03 -6.71 8.45
N PRO A 267 -11.74 -5.47 8.88
CA PRO A 267 -12.24 -4.96 10.18
C PRO A 267 -13.77 -5.00 10.25
N GLY A 268 -14.33 -5.25 11.42
CA GLY A 268 -15.78 -5.35 11.63
C GLY A 268 -16.56 -4.11 11.14
N SER A 269 -16.02 -2.91 11.37
CA SER A 269 -16.61 -1.66 10.87
C SER A 269 -16.71 -1.60 9.34
N ARG A 270 -15.87 -2.34 8.61
CA ARG A 270 -15.87 -2.39 7.14
C ARG A 270 -16.75 -3.51 6.57
N THR A 271 -17.34 -4.33 7.41
CA THR A 271 -18.29 -5.39 7.01
C THR A 271 -19.75 -4.93 7.07
N THR A 272 -20.02 -3.70 7.47
CA THR A 272 -21.34 -3.09 7.62
C THR A 272 -21.45 -1.81 6.78
N PHE A 273 -22.64 -1.19 6.74
CA PHE A 273 -22.83 0.13 6.12
C PHE A 273 -21.99 1.26 6.76
N PHE A 274 -21.37 1.03 7.90
CA PHE A 274 -20.42 1.96 8.50
C PHE A 274 -19.19 2.17 7.58
N ALA A 275 -18.88 1.23 6.70
CA ALA A 275 -17.90 1.38 5.64
C ALA A 275 -18.13 2.62 4.77
N VAL A 276 -19.40 2.94 4.46
CA VAL A 276 -19.79 4.14 3.69
C VAL A 276 -19.43 5.40 4.48
N ILE A 277 -19.81 5.44 5.77
CA ILE A 277 -19.54 6.61 6.64
C ILE A 277 -18.04 6.85 6.76
N GLY A 278 -17.27 5.80 7.09
CA GLY A 278 -15.82 5.89 7.22
C GLY A 278 -15.13 6.33 5.93
N THR A 279 -15.58 5.82 4.78
CA THR A 279 -15.05 6.21 3.46
C THR A 279 -15.38 7.66 3.13
N LEU A 280 -16.62 8.11 3.36
CA LEU A 280 -17.01 9.50 3.13
C LEU A 280 -16.24 10.47 4.03
N LEU A 281 -16.01 10.13 5.30
CA LEU A 281 -15.20 10.95 6.20
C LEU A 281 -13.76 11.09 5.69
N LEU A 282 -13.12 9.97 5.33
CA LEU A 282 -11.76 9.96 4.79
C LEU A 282 -11.68 10.79 3.49
N LEU A 283 -12.57 10.51 2.53
CA LEU A 283 -12.55 11.18 1.23
C LEU A 283 -12.89 12.67 1.35
N SER A 284 -13.79 13.07 2.25
CA SER A 284 -14.09 14.49 2.49
C SER A 284 -12.83 15.24 2.93
N ILE A 285 -12.06 14.69 3.88
CA ILE A 285 -10.81 15.29 4.35
C ILE A 285 -9.79 15.38 3.21
N VAL A 286 -9.68 14.32 2.39
CA VAL A 286 -8.74 14.27 1.24
C VAL A 286 -9.13 15.26 0.16
N VAL A 287 -10.41 15.31 -0.26
CA VAL A 287 -10.91 16.15 -1.34
C VAL A 287 -10.70 17.64 -1.04
N LEU A 288 -10.88 18.08 0.21
CA LEU A 288 -10.63 19.46 0.65
C LEU A 288 -9.20 19.93 0.33
N GLY A 289 -8.23 19.05 0.23
CA GLY A 289 -6.84 19.41 -0.05
C GLY A 289 -6.39 19.17 -1.49
N VAL A 290 -7.13 18.45 -2.33
CA VAL A 290 -6.68 18.05 -3.69
C VAL A 290 -6.28 19.26 -4.52
N ARG A 291 -7.14 20.31 -4.57
CA ARG A 291 -6.87 21.52 -5.33
C ARG A 291 -5.57 22.19 -4.86
N THR A 292 -5.39 22.34 -3.55
CA THR A 292 -4.18 22.93 -2.96
C THR A 292 -2.94 22.12 -3.32
N VAL A 293 -2.98 20.79 -3.20
CA VAL A 293 -1.87 19.91 -3.59
C VAL A 293 -1.54 20.03 -5.07
N ALA A 294 -2.55 20.13 -5.95
CA ALA A 294 -2.35 20.23 -7.39
C ALA A 294 -1.79 21.60 -7.84
N THR A 295 -2.08 22.70 -7.13
CA THR A 295 -1.82 24.07 -7.60
C THR A 295 -0.76 24.84 -6.80
N CYS A 296 -0.56 24.56 -5.52
CA CYS A 296 0.38 25.25 -4.63
C CYS A 296 1.82 25.18 -5.15
N ALA A 297 2.70 26.07 -4.72
CA ALA A 297 4.15 26.22 -4.98
C ALA A 297 4.69 25.58 -6.29
N ARG A 298 5.34 26.36 -7.16
CA ARG A 298 5.79 25.90 -8.49
C ARG A 298 6.85 24.79 -8.42
N ASP A 299 7.80 24.87 -7.50
CA ASP A 299 9.00 24.01 -7.48
C ASP A 299 8.71 22.52 -7.22
N THR A 300 7.71 22.24 -6.39
CA THR A 300 7.33 20.83 -6.05
C THR A 300 6.04 20.37 -6.74
N ARG A 301 5.44 21.21 -7.62
CA ARG A 301 4.16 20.92 -8.29
C ARG A 301 4.18 19.62 -9.10
N TRP A 302 5.27 19.39 -9.81
CA TRP A 302 5.47 18.18 -10.61
C TRP A 302 5.32 16.91 -9.78
N ILE A 303 6.05 16.81 -8.66
CA ILE A 303 6.05 15.64 -7.79
C ILE A 303 4.66 15.40 -7.19
N ARG A 304 4.02 16.47 -6.71
CA ARG A 304 2.67 16.38 -6.14
C ARG A 304 1.66 15.88 -7.17
N ARG A 305 1.76 16.33 -8.44
CA ARG A 305 0.91 15.84 -9.52
C ARG A 305 1.18 14.38 -9.87
N ILE A 306 2.44 13.94 -9.84
CA ILE A 306 2.79 12.51 -9.99
C ILE A 306 2.15 11.68 -8.88
N LEU A 307 2.27 12.12 -7.61
CA LEU A 307 1.67 11.39 -6.50
C LEU A 307 0.14 11.33 -6.58
N LEU A 308 -0.52 12.42 -7.02
CA LEU A 308 -1.96 12.42 -7.28
C LEU A 308 -2.34 11.47 -8.43
N ALA A 309 -1.57 11.47 -9.52
CA ALA A 309 -1.78 10.56 -10.65
C ALA A 309 -1.57 9.09 -10.24
N LEU A 310 -0.53 8.81 -9.43
CA LEU A 310 -0.31 7.48 -8.86
C LEU A 310 -1.48 7.03 -7.99
N ALA A 311 -2.04 7.92 -7.17
CA ALA A 311 -3.20 7.61 -6.34
C ALA A 311 -4.44 7.29 -7.20
N ALA A 312 -4.70 8.09 -8.24
CA ALA A 312 -5.79 7.83 -9.16
C ALA A 312 -5.61 6.48 -9.88
N PHE A 313 -4.39 6.22 -10.39
CA PHE A 313 -4.05 4.96 -11.05
C PHE A 313 -4.20 3.76 -10.11
N ALA A 314 -3.69 3.88 -8.87
CA ALA A 314 -3.74 2.83 -7.86
C ALA A 314 -5.15 2.47 -7.39
N ILE A 315 -6.11 3.36 -7.57
CA ILE A 315 -7.53 3.13 -7.26
C ILE A 315 -8.29 2.62 -8.50
N VAL A 316 -8.09 3.27 -9.63
CA VAL A 316 -8.85 2.98 -10.85
C VAL A 316 -8.44 1.66 -11.48
N LEU A 317 -7.12 1.37 -11.57
CA LEU A 317 -6.64 0.14 -12.21
C LEU A 317 -7.14 -1.14 -11.51
N PRO A 318 -7.04 -1.29 -10.18
CA PRO A 318 -7.60 -2.45 -9.49
C PRO A 318 -9.13 -2.55 -9.60
N ALA A 319 -9.83 -1.41 -9.66
CA ALA A 319 -11.28 -1.41 -9.87
C ALA A 319 -11.63 -1.94 -11.26
N LEU A 320 -10.90 -1.53 -12.28
CA LEU A 320 -11.04 -2.03 -13.65
C LEU A 320 -10.64 -3.50 -13.75
N ALA A 321 -9.55 -3.91 -13.10
CA ALA A 321 -9.10 -5.30 -13.06
C ALA A 321 -10.13 -6.26 -12.42
N ALA A 322 -11.01 -5.77 -11.56
CA ALA A 322 -12.09 -6.53 -10.94
C ALA A 322 -13.37 -6.60 -11.79
N THR A 323 -13.42 -5.98 -12.98
CA THR A 323 -14.52 -6.11 -13.94
C THR A 323 -14.36 -7.39 -14.78
N GLY A 324 -15.45 -7.87 -15.41
CA GLY A 324 -15.39 -9.10 -16.21
C GLY A 324 -14.29 -9.10 -17.28
N TRP A 325 -14.15 -8.01 -18.06
CA TRP A 325 -13.08 -7.89 -19.04
C TRP A 325 -11.70 -7.75 -18.42
N GLY A 326 -11.59 -7.12 -17.23
CA GLY A 326 -10.34 -7.00 -16.49
C GLY A 326 -9.87 -8.34 -15.92
N LEU A 327 -10.80 -9.19 -15.48
CA LEU A 327 -10.50 -10.57 -15.04
C LEU A 327 -9.98 -11.41 -16.22
N SER A 328 -10.68 -11.40 -17.36
CA SER A 328 -10.23 -12.15 -18.55
C SER A 328 -8.87 -11.67 -19.08
N LEU A 329 -8.61 -10.36 -19.04
CA LEU A 329 -7.30 -9.82 -19.39
C LEU A 329 -6.22 -10.27 -18.40
N GLY A 330 -6.55 -10.28 -17.11
CA GLY A 330 -5.66 -10.74 -16.04
C GLY A 330 -5.32 -12.22 -16.17
N GLU A 331 -6.30 -13.07 -16.46
CA GLU A 331 -6.13 -14.50 -16.71
C GLU A 331 -5.20 -14.74 -17.91
N ALA A 332 -5.48 -14.09 -19.06
CA ALA A 332 -4.62 -14.17 -20.25
C ALA A 332 -3.19 -13.67 -19.96
N LEU A 333 -3.03 -12.61 -19.15
CA LEU A 333 -1.72 -12.08 -18.79
C LEU A 333 -0.93 -13.08 -17.95
N ILE A 334 -1.57 -13.72 -16.96
CA ILE A 334 -0.92 -14.71 -16.08
C ILE A 334 -0.52 -15.96 -16.87
N GLU A 335 -1.36 -16.39 -17.79
CA GLU A 335 -1.10 -17.57 -18.62
C GLU A 335 0.09 -17.35 -19.60
N HIS A 336 0.25 -16.13 -20.13
CA HIS A 336 1.21 -15.89 -21.22
C HIS A 336 2.46 -15.11 -20.79
N VAL A 337 2.45 -14.44 -19.64
CA VAL A 337 3.56 -13.58 -19.20
C VAL A 337 4.17 -14.11 -17.89
N PRO A 338 5.41 -14.64 -17.92
CA PRO A 338 6.11 -15.08 -16.72
C PRO A 338 6.19 -13.97 -15.66
N GLY A 339 5.87 -14.30 -14.42
CA GLY A 339 5.88 -13.36 -13.30
C GLY A 339 4.64 -12.48 -13.18
N ALA A 340 3.67 -12.55 -14.10
CA ALA A 340 2.41 -11.80 -14.01
C ALA A 340 1.55 -12.22 -12.80
N GLY A 341 1.81 -13.38 -12.18
CA GLY A 341 1.20 -13.80 -10.92
C GLY A 341 1.33 -12.77 -9.77
N LEU A 342 2.32 -11.86 -9.82
CA LEU A 342 2.44 -10.74 -8.88
C LEU A 342 1.29 -9.74 -8.99
N LEU A 343 0.61 -9.69 -10.13
CA LEU A 343 -0.50 -8.76 -10.40
C LEU A 343 -1.87 -9.31 -9.99
N ARG A 344 -1.99 -10.59 -9.61
CA ARG A 344 -3.30 -11.19 -9.28
C ARG A 344 -4.02 -10.53 -8.09
N ASP A 345 -3.29 -10.10 -7.03
CA ASP A 345 -3.85 -9.31 -5.92
C ASP A 345 -3.63 -7.81 -6.19
N THR A 346 -4.48 -7.25 -7.05
CA THR A 346 -4.38 -5.85 -7.50
C THR A 346 -4.58 -4.84 -6.38
N GLN A 347 -5.32 -5.18 -5.31
CA GLN A 347 -5.56 -4.30 -4.17
C GLN A 347 -4.26 -3.98 -3.40
N LYS A 348 -3.20 -4.80 -3.49
CA LYS A 348 -1.89 -4.47 -2.90
C LYS A 348 -1.33 -3.13 -3.40
N TYR A 349 -1.62 -2.78 -4.66
CA TYR A 349 -1.10 -1.56 -5.29
C TYR A 349 -1.80 -0.28 -4.84
N VAL A 350 -2.94 -0.36 -4.13
CA VAL A 350 -3.61 0.79 -3.49
C VAL A 350 -2.69 1.51 -2.49
N ALA A 351 -1.66 0.83 -1.98
CA ALA A 351 -0.58 1.44 -1.20
C ALA A 351 -0.02 2.73 -1.83
N LEU A 352 0.08 2.81 -3.16
CA LEU A 352 0.58 3.99 -3.90
C LEU A 352 -0.29 5.23 -3.71
N ALA A 353 -1.53 5.11 -3.24
CA ALA A 353 -2.40 6.23 -2.96
C ALA A 353 -2.05 6.96 -1.65
N MET A 354 -1.42 6.27 -0.69
CA MET A 354 -1.16 6.81 0.65
C MET A 354 -0.39 8.13 0.66
N PRO A 355 0.73 8.31 -0.08
CA PRO A 355 1.47 9.57 -0.05
C PRO A 355 0.64 10.78 -0.50
N ALA A 356 -0.21 10.59 -1.53
CA ALA A 356 -1.10 11.64 -2.01
C ALA A 356 -2.23 11.93 -1.01
N PHE A 357 -2.84 10.89 -0.42
CA PHE A 357 -3.89 11.03 0.60
C PHE A 357 -3.38 11.79 1.82
N ALA A 358 -2.19 11.45 2.31
CA ALA A 358 -1.54 12.14 3.42
C ALA A 358 -1.28 13.63 3.10
N LEU A 359 -0.80 13.94 1.89
CA LEU A 359 -0.60 15.32 1.43
C LEU A 359 -1.94 16.07 1.33
N CYS A 360 -2.95 15.46 0.73
CA CYS A 360 -4.26 16.08 0.58
C CYS A 360 -4.92 16.32 1.95
N ALA A 361 -4.84 15.40 2.88
CA ALA A 361 -5.39 15.59 4.22
C ALA A 361 -4.68 16.72 4.98
N ALA A 362 -3.34 16.82 4.87
CA ALA A 362 -2.59 17.93 5.45
C ALA A 362 -2.96 19.27 4.83
N ALA A 363 -3.12 19.33 3.48
CA ALA A 363 -3.54 20.53 2.78
C ALA A 363 -5.00 20.91 3.12
N GLY A 364 -5.88 19.91 3.20
CA GLY A 364 -7.28 20.08 3.61
C GLY A 364 -7.41 20.71 4.99
N CYS A 365 -6.54 20.33 5.94
CA CYS A 365 -6.50 20.94 7.26
C CYS A 365 -6.23 22.47 7.19
N HIS A 366 -5.31 22.91 6.33
CA HIS A 366 -5.05 24.34 6.10
C HIS A 366 -6.21 25.05 5.40
N THR A 367 -6.77 24.43 4.36
CA THR A 367 -7.90 24.96 3.60
C THR A 367 -9.11 25.16 4.50
N THR A 368 -9.45 24.17 5.31
CA THR A 368 -10.59 24.22 6.26
C THR A 368 -10.38 25.28 7.33
N ALA A 369 -9.16 25.39 7.87
CA ALA A 369 -8.85 26.44 8.84
C ALA A 369 -9.04 27.84 8.24
N GLY A 370 -8.63 28.05 6.98
CA GLY A 370 -8.85 29.29 6.25
C GLY A 370 -10.32 29.60 5.98
N LEU A 371 -11.15 28.57 5.73
CA LEU A 371 -12.59 28.74 5.48
C LEU A 371 -13.39 29.04 6.76
N LEU A 372 -13.13 28.28 7.83
CA LEU A 372 -13.89 28.39 9.08
C LEU A 372 -13.58 29.67 9.86
N PHE A 373 -12.35 30.15 9.76
CA PHE A 373 -11.88 31.29 10.54
C PHE A 373 -11.63 32.55 9.66
N ARG A 374 -12.23 32.59 8.47
CA ARG A 374 -12.24 33.79 7.62
C ARG A 374 -13.03 34.87 8.35
N ASP A 375 -12.32 35.86 8.88
CA ASP A 375 -12.97 36.99 9.53
C ASP A 375 -13.96 37.66 8.56
N ARG A 376 -15.25 37.68 8.92
CA ARG A 376 -16.30 38.44 8.24
C ARG A 376 -16.11 39.97 8.41
N ARG A 377 -15.00 40.42 9.00
CA ARG A 377 -14.73 41.83 9.34
C ARG A 377 -13.82 42.55 8.32
N SER A 378 -13.79 42.19 7.07
CA SER A 378 -13.32 43.09 6.04
C SER A 378 -14.50 43.77 5.36
N THR A 379 -15.29 44.48 6.10
CA THR A 379 -15.92 45.71 5.56
C THR A 379 -14.76 46.63 5.20
N PRO A 380 -14.67 47.14 3.95
CA PRO A 380 -13.66 48.13 3.65
C PRO A 380 -13.97 49.33 4.55
N VAL A 381 -13.04 49.61 5.47
CA VAL A 381 -13.01 50.93 6.11
C VAL A 381 -12.75 51.84 4.93
N VAL A 382 -13.81 52.52 4.49
CA VAL A 382 -13.70 53.70 3.64
C VAL A 382 -12.84 54.65 4.46
N ALA A 383 -11.57 54.73 4.06
CA ALA A 383 -10.69 55.74 4.61
C ALA A 383 -11.36 57.10 4.38
N SER A 384 -11.90 57.64 5.45
CA SER A 384 -12.32 59.03 5.46
C SER A 384 -11.13 59.87 5.03
N VAL A 385 -11.24 60.44 3.85
CA VAL A 385 -10.32 61.46 3.33
C VAL A 385 -10.22 62.56 4.39
N PRO A 386 -9.04 62.91 4.88
CA PRO A 386 -8.90 64.06 5.78
C PRO A 386 -9.34 65.29 5.04
N THR A 387 -10.43 65.90 5.47
CA THR A 387 -10.83 67.26 5.05
C THR A 387 -9.71 68.18 5.51
N MET A 388 -9.00 68.82 4.55
CA MET A 388 -8.09 69.91 4.83
C MET A 388 -8.96 71.10 5.28
N PRO A 389 -8.53 71.88 6.27
CA PRO A 389 -9.18 73.15 6.63
C PRO A 389 -8.96 74.17 5.54
N PRO A 390 -9.94 75.15 5.33
CA PRO A 390 -9.81 76.16 4.33
C PRO A 390 -8.66 77.09 4.65
N PRO A 391 -7.90 77.67 3.65
CA PRO A 391 -6.89 78.66 3.89
C PRO A 391 -7.59 80.01 4.13
N ASP A 392 -7.12 80.68 5.18
CA ASP A 392 -7.48 82.07 5.54
C ASP A 392 -7.08 83.03 4.45
N ALA A 393 -7.99 84.06 4.27
CA ALA A 393 -7.87 85.15 3.36
C ALA A 393 -6.81 86.15 3.84
N ALA A 394 -5.92 86.60 2.96
CA ALA A 394 -5.33 87.97 2.93
C ALA A 394 -4.53 88.15 1.62
N GLU A 395 -4.88 89.03 0.96
CA GLU A 395 -4.45 90.35 0.48
C GLU A 395 -4.08 90.44 -0.99
N GLU A 396 -4.67 91.51 -1.59
CA GLU A 396 -4.60 92.13 -2.91
C GLU A 396 -3.21 92.32 -3.47
N GLY A 397 -3.14 92.24 -4.81
CA GLY A 397 -2.01 92.68 -5.61
C GLY A 397 -2.30 92.55 -7.09
N ASP A 398 -2.76 93.61 -7.63
CA ASP A 398 -3.02 94.08 -9.02
C ASP A 398 -1.94 93.61 -10.00
N ASP A 399 -2.30 93.04 -11.16
CA ASP A 399 -1.90 93.45 -12.49
C ASP A 399 -2.46 92.52 -13.60
N LYS A 400 -3.21 93.10 -14.49
CA LYS A 400 -3.60 92.61 -15.81
C LYS A 400 -2.52 92.98 -16.82
N PRO A 401 -2.62 92.69 -18.13
CA PRO A 401 -3.44 91.73 -18.89
C PRO A 401 -2.71 91.06 -20.10
N ARG A 402 -3.46 90.27 -20.85
CA ARG A 402 -3.49 90.12 -22.33
C ARG A 402 -3.28 88.74 -22.94
N ASN A 403 -4.44 88.31 -23.48
CA ASN A 403 -4.67 87.81 -24.87
C ASN A 403 -3.77 86.68 -25.37
N ALA A 404 -4.24 85.68 -26.07
CA ALA A 404 -5.23 85.55 -27.11
C ALA A 404 -5.45 84.10 -27.56
N PHE A 405 -6.64 83.87 -28.08
CA PHE A 405 -7.07 83.12 -29.26
C PHE A 405 -7.06 81.55 -29.12
N GLU A 406 -8.30 81.07 -29.18
CA GLU A 406 -8.99 80.42 -30.32
C GLU A 406 -8.43 78.99 -30.62
N ASP A 407 -9.19 77.88 -30.67
CA ASP A 407 -10.46 77.65 -31.37
C ASP A 407 -11.06 76.32 -30.88
N ALA A 408 -12.38 76.32 -30.78
CA ALA A 408 -13.22 75.13 -30.70
C ALA A 408 -13.47 74.54 -32.12
N PRO A 409 -14.08 73.38 -32.36
CA PRO A 409 -15.52 73.29 -32.16
C PRO A 409 -16.08 71.98 -31.63
N ARG A 410 -17.22 72.19 -31.04
CA ARG A 410 -18.32 71.30 -30.69
C ARG A 410 -18.76 70.36 -31.79
N LEU A 411 -19.30 69.24 -31.43
CA LEU A 411 -20.56 68.70 -31.93
C LEU A 411 -21.28 67.87 -30.87
N ALA A 412 -22.38 68.39 -30.47
CA ALA A 412 -23.43 67.77 -29.69
C ALA A 412 -24.33 66.90 -30.55
N TYR A 413 -24.91 65.87 -29.99
CA TYR A 413 -26.31 65.55 -30.21
C TYR A 413 -26.86 64.68 -29.09
N SER A 414 -27.84 65.19 -28.36
CA SER A 414 -28.94 64.53 -27.65
C SER A 414 -30.22 64.99 -28.36
N PRO A 415 -31.43 64.54 -28.06
CA PRO A 415 -32.03 63.39 -27.39
C PRO A 415 -33.30 62.86 -28.14
N GLY A 416 -33.97 61.87 -27.57
CA GLY A 416 -35.36 61.53 -27.92
C GLY A 416 -35.70 60.19 -27.34
N SER A 417 -36.35 60.08 -26.32
CA SER A 417 -37.68 60.19 -25.77
C SER A 417 -38.65 59.11 -26.21
N ALA A 418 -39.20 58.48 -25.20
CA ALA A 418 -40.57 58.07 -25.00
C ALA A 418 -41.03 56.70 -25.54
N GLY A 419 -41.64 55.94 -24.65
CA GLY A 419 -42.84 55.21 -24.90
C GLY A 419 -42.97 53.88 -24.11
N ASP A 420 -43.46 53.96 -22.88
CA ASP A 420 -44.32 52.97 -22.24
C ASP A 420 -45.67 52.90 -22.98
N PRO A 421 -46.53 51.85 -22.88
CA PRO A 421 -46.95 51.20 -21.66
C PRO A 421 -47.26 49.71 -21.78
N ALA A 422 -47.39 49.02 -20.63
CA ALA A 422 -48.12 47.77 -20.41
C ALA A 422 -49.63 47.94 -20.76
N PRO A 423 -50.47 46.90 -20.94
CA PRO A 423 -50.96 46.12 -19.80
C PRO A 423 -51.40 44.67 -20.08
N ASP A 424 -51.75 44.02 -18.95
CA ASP A 424 -52.80 43.03 -18.68
C ASP A 424 -52.55 41.54 -18.87
N ALA A 425 -52.63 40.93 -17.71
CA ALA A 425 -53.13 39.58 -17.48
C ALA A 425 -54.64 39.44 -17.79
N PRO A 426 -55.25 38.29 -18.00
CA PRO A 426 -55.91 37.64 -16.87
C PRO A 426 -55.92 36.11 -16.85
N ASP A 427 -56.04 35.62 -15.61
CA ASP A 427 -56.79 34.49 -15.07
C ASP A 427 -57.45 33.48 -16.00
N HIS A 428 -57.30 32.20 -15.68
CA HIS A 428 -58.41 31.29 -15.41
C HIS A 428 -57.91 29.90 -14.97
N ASP A 429 -58.08 29.60 -13.70
CA ASP A 429 -58.55 28.30 -13.19
C ASP A 429 -60.07 28.21 -13.42
N PRO A 430 -60.80 27.09 -13.41
CA PRO A 430 -60.76 26.01 -12.44
C PRO A 430 -61.22 24.59 -12.89
N ALA A 431 -60.99 23.65 -12.00
CA ALA A 431 -61.90 22.60 -11.51
C ALA A 431 -62.16 21.29 -12.27
N ALA A 432 -61.94 20.28 -11.52
CA ALA A 432 -62.83 19.18 -11.13
C ALA A 432 -63.02 17.96 -12.07
N ASN A 433 -62.62 16.81 -11.59
CA ASN A 433 -63.58 15.78 -11.13
C ASN A 433 -62.85 14.49 -10.68
N ALA A 434 -63.04 14.15 -9.44
CA ALA A 434 -63.08 12.75 -8.94
C ALA A 434 -64.51 12.21 -9.20
N PRO A 435 -64.83 10.91 -9.05
CA PRO A 435 -64.79 10.22 -7.79
C PRO A 435 -64.58 8.66 -7.81
N GLY A 436 -64.30 8.12 -6.66
CA GLY A 436 -64.98 7.05 -5.94
C GLY A 436 -64.30 5.68 -6.02
N GLY A 437 -64.10 4.94 -5.03
CA GLY A 437 -64.65 4.80 -3.71
C GLY A 437 -64.21 3.45 -3.16
N SER A 438 -64.06 3.42 -1.87
CA SER A 438 -64.48 2.47 -0.84
C SER A 438 -63.75 1.11 -0.79
N ASP A 439 -63.44 0.53 0.30
CA ASP A 439 -63.70 0.63 1.72
C ASP A 439 -62.78 -0.33 2.49
N SER A 440 -62.30 0.05 3.61
CA SER A 440 -62.40 -0.50 4.97
C SER A 440 -61.67 -1.84 5.22
N SER A 441 -60.86 -2.04 6.22
CA SER A 441 -61.05 -1.85 7.65
C SER A 441 -59.82 -2.34 8.44
N THR A 442 -59.43 -1.59 9.43
CA THR A 442 -58.54 -1.90 10.56
C THR A 442 -59.38 -2.30 11.78
N PRO A 443 -58.84 -2.61 12.98
CA PRO A 443 -57.84 -3.54 13.52
C PRO A 443 -58.49 -4.47 14.62
N PRO A 444 -57.95 -4.99 15.74
CA PRO A 444 -56.82 -4.57 16.60
C PRO A 444 -56.00 -5.71 17.29
N ALA A 445 -54.90 -5.29 17.89
CA ALA A 445 -54.20 -5.64 19.12
C ALA A 445 -54.51 -6.90 19.94
N ASP A 446 -53.54 -7.59 20.47
CA ASP A 446 -53.05 -7.55 21.86
C ASP A 446 -52.02 -8.66 22.21
N ARG A 447 -50.93 -8.22 22.85
CA ARG A 447 -50.21 -8.75 24.02
C ARG A 447 -49.78 -10.21 24.18
N THR A 448 -48.52 -10.27 24.62
CA THR A 448 -47.89 -11.00 25.73
C THR A 448 -46.83 -12.05 25.40
N ALA A 449 -45.61 -11.76 25.79
CA ALA A 449 -44.60 -12.75 26.18
C ALA A 449 -44.94 -13.29 27.58
N PRO A 450 -44.25 -14.27 28.22
CA PRO A 450 -42.93 -14.84 27.99
C PRO A 450 -42.81 -16.36 28.25
N GLY A 451 -41.62 -16.95 28.13
CA GLY A 451 -41.32 -18.22 28.79
C GLY A 451 -40.31 -19.13 28.07
N ALA A 452 -39.08 -19.17 28.45
CA ALA A 452 -38.21 -20.35 28.40
C ALA A 452 -38.62 -21.26 29.58
N PRO A 453 -38.23 -22.55 29.72
CA PRO A 453 -36.95 -23.17 29.36
C PRO A 453 -36.99 -24.69 29.03
N THR A 454 -35.78 -25.25 28.80
CA THR A 454 -35.27 -26.58 29.15
C THR A 454 -35.61 -27.84 28.33
N ASP A 455 -34.49 -28.42 27.91
CA ASP A 455 -34.01 -29.81 28.07
C ASP A 455 -34.53 -30.98 27.25
N ASN A 456 -33.53 -31.70 26.82
CA ASN A 456 -33.34 -33.17 26.79
C ASN A 456 -33.70 -33.99 25.53
N ALA A 457 -32.60 -34.44 24.95
CA ALA A 457 -32.17 -35.88 24.88
C ALA A 457 -32.88 -36.83 23.91
N THR A 458 -32.02 -37.59 23.29
CA THR A 458 -32.06 -39.03 22.96
C THR A 458 -32.45 -39.45 21.54
N SER A 459 -31.40 -39.87 20.84
CA SER A 459 -31.20 -41.20 20.21
C SER A 459 -32.38 -41.82 19.39
N THR A 460 -32.11 -42.11 18.12
CA THR A 460 -32.12 -43.54 17.68
C THR A 460 -31.72 -43.64 16.18
N ALA A 461 -30.84 -44.62 15.92
CA ALA A 461 -30.44 -45.13 14.62
C ALA A 461 -31.61 -45.84 13.90
N LEU A 462 -31.51 -45.92 12.58
CA LEU A 462 -31.90 -47.08 11.76
C LEU A 462 -31.56 -46.84 10.28
N THR A 463 -30.51 -47.47 9.80
CA THR A 463 -30.42 -48.46 8.71
C THR A 463 -31.42 -48.37 7.56
N GLY A 464 -30.89 -48.43 6.36
CA GLY A 464 -31.66 -48.79 5.16
C GLY A 464 -30.93 -48.42 3.86
N THR A 465 -30.04 -49.26 3.37
CA THR A 465 -29.77 -49.46 1.95
C THR A 465 -30.95 -50.25 1.34
N PRO A 466 -31.28 -50.11 0.06
CA PRO A 466 -30.79 -51.10 -0.87
C PRO A 466 -30.39 -50.60 -2.29
N ASP A 467 -29.58 -51.39 -2.84
CA ASP A 467 -29.10 -51.78 -4.15
C ASP A 467 -29.99 -51.63 -5.39
N LEU A 468 -29.26 -51.68 -6.53
CA LEU A 468 -29.58 -52.18 -7.89
C LEU A 468 -30.27 -51.19 -8.83
N ASP A 469 -29.71 -50.84 -9.97
CA ASP A 469 -29.40 -51.63 -11.15
C ASP A 469 -28.64 -50.82 -12.21
N ALA A 470 -27.64 -51.42 -12.82
CA ALA A 470 -27.08 -51.03 -14.11
C ALA A 470 -27.92 -51.62 -15.24
N PRO A 471 -27.89 -51.10 -16.44
CA PRO A 471 -27.36 -51.91 -17.53
C PRO A 471 -26.38 -51.21 -18.49
N THR A 472 -25.40 -51.95 -18.82
CA THR A 472 -24.55 -52.09 -20.02
C THR A 472 -25.15 -51.67 -21.34
N GLY A 473 -24.25 -51.11 -22.20
CA GLY A 473 -24.51 -50.91 -23.61
C GLY A 473 -23.31 -50.32 -24.33
N ASP A 474 -22.47 -51.20 -24.86
CA ASP A 474 -21.43 -51.02 -25.88
C ASP A 474 -21.78 -50.09 -27.02
N THR A 475 -20.81 -49.30 -27.51
CA THR A 475 -20.21 -49.42 -28.86
C THR A 475 -19.26 -48.24 -29.14
N ALA A 476 -18.00 -48.51 -29.30
CA ALA A 476 -17.12 -47.82 -30.24
C ALA A 476 -17.27 -48.55 -31.59
N PRO A 477 -16.94 -48.00 -32.74
CA PRO A 477 -15.59 -47.54 -33.13
C PRO A 477 -15.55 -46.44 -34.23
N GLY A 478 -14.34 -45.98 -34.54
CA GLY A 478 -14.06 -45.48 -35.89
C GLY A 478 -13.23 -44.23 -36.03
N SER A 479 -11.93 -44.37 -36.02
CA SER A 479 -11.06 -43.46 -36.80
C SER A 479 -11.20 -43.75 -38.27
N PRO A 480 -10.96 -42.76 -39.14
CA PRO A 480 -9.88 -42.99 -40.09
C PRO A 480 -8.96 -41.78 -40.31
N THR A 481 -7.71 -42.12 -40.41
CA THR A 481 -6.60 -41.54 -41.12
C THR A 481 -6.96 -40.99 -42.52
N GLY A 482 -6.30 -39.88 -42.88
CA GLY A 482 -6.31 -39.35 -44.23
C GLY A 482 -5.38 -38.15 -44.42
N ASN A 483 -4.17 -38.45 -44.74
CA ASN A 483 -3.05 -37.68 -45.31
C ASN A 483 -3.47 -36.90 -46.57
N THR A 484 -2.97 -35.65 -46.78
CA THR A 484 -2.18 -35.24 -47.95
C THR A 484 -1.84 -33.73 -47.95
N THR A 485 -0.58 -33.46 -47.86
CA THR A 485 0.35 -32.54 -48.55
C THR A 485 -0.19 -31.58 -49.62
N ARG A 486 0.30 -30.35 -49.55
CA ARG A 486 0.95 -29.45 -50.54
C ARG A 486 0.64 -28.00 -50.16
N GLY A 487 1.53 -27.11 -49.78
CA GLY A 487 2.76 -26.73 -50.48
C GLY A 487 2.44 -25.59 -51.44
N THR A 488 2.75 -24.36 -51.03
CA THR A 488 3.31 -23.32 -51.91
C THR A 488 3.76 -22.09 -51.07
N SER A 489 5.03 -21.87 -51.19
CA SER A 489 5.74 -20.61 -50.91
C SER A 489 5.30 -19.52 -51.90
N ILE A 490 5.40 -18.26 -51.53
CA ILE A 490 5.83 -17.08 -52.31
C ILE A 490 5.89 -15.90 -51.34
N SER A 491 7.07 -15.46 -50.95
CA SER A 491 7.91 -14.37 -51.48
C SER A 491 7.57 -12.99 -50.92
N ASN A 492 8.53 -12.49 -50.14
CA ASN A 492 9.07 -11.13 -50.05
C ASN A 492 8.44 -10.06 -50.97
N VAL A 493 8.05 -8.96 -50.36
CA VAL A 493 8.30 -7.62 -50.91
C VAL A 493 8.47 -6.62 -49.76
N THR A 494 9.69 -6.14 -49.60
CA THR A 494 10.01 -4.82 -49.05
C THR A 494 9.78 -3.79 -50.16
N PRO A 495 9.41 -2.55 -49.84
CA PRO A 495 10.12 -1.44 -50.42
C PRO A 495 10.63 -0.44 -49.40
N THR A 496 11.91 -0.23 -49.43
CA THR A 496 12.63 1.00 -49.17
C THR A 496 12.14 2.11 -50.11
N SER A 497 12.00 3.31 -49.59
CA SER A 497 12.28 4.55 -50.30
C SER A 497 12.60 5.66 -49.30
N ASP A 498 13.84 6.05 -49.37
CA ASP A 498 14.41 7.33 -48.98
C ASP A 498 13.62 8.51 -49.53
N MET A 499 13.52 9.58 -48.80
CA MET A 499 13.72 10.92 -49.32
C MET A 499 14.23 11.87 -48.26
N ALA A 500 15.44 12.32 -48.50
CA ALA A 500 16.18 13.29 -47.74
C ALA A 500 15.85 14.72 -48.18
N LEU A 501 16.34 15.65 -47.38
CA LEU A 501 16.65 17.06 -47.61
C LEU A 501 15.48 18.07 -47.62
N ASP A 502 15.46 19.01 -46.64
CA ASP A 502 16.03 20.31 -46.92
C ASP A 502 16.41 21.06 -45.65
N THR A 503 17.64 21.54 -45.67
CA THR A 503 18.28 22.49 -44.80
C THR A 503 17.87 23.92 -45.21
N SER A 504 17.49 24.76 -44.25
CA SER A 504 17.80 26.20 -44.37
C SER A 504 18.03 26.81 -43.02
N THR A 505 19.27 27.09 -42.78
CA THR A 505 19.86 28.09 -41.89
C THR A 505 19.28 29.48 -42.14
N SER A 506 19.00 30.21 -41.07
CA SER A 506 19.24 31.65 -40.96
C SER A 506 19.17 32.12 -39.53
N ASP A 507 20.35 32.36 -38.90
CA ASP A 507 20.53 33.36 -37.85
C ASP A 507 20.42 34.76 -38.42
N PRO A 508 19.98 35.74 -37.63
CA PRO A 508 20.79 36.93 -37.45
C PRO A 508 20.91 37.41 -35.99
N VAL A 509 22.11 37.52 -35.52
CA VAL A 509 22.93 38.67 -35.12
C VAL A 509 22.19 39.82 -34.38
N PHE A 510 22.67 39.99 -33.10
CA PHE A 510 22.86 41.20 -32.30
C PHE A 510 21.84 42.36 -32.34
N GLY A 511 21.33 42.67 -31.15
CA GLY A 511 20.78 43.98 -30.78
C GLY A 511 20.78 44.10 -29.26
N SER A 512 21.81 44.77 -28.74
CA SER A 512 21.83 45.32 -27.37
C SER A 512 20.85 46.46 -27.26
N ASP A 513 19.86 46.34 -26.38
CA ASP A 513 19.19 47.49 -25.78
C ASP A 513 18.63 47.15 -24.42
N THR A 514 19.18 47.77 -23.42
CA THR A 514 18.64 47.89 -22.07
C THR A 514 17.45 48.82 -22.12
N PRO A 515 16.36 48.47 -21.48
CA PRO A 515 15.49 49.46 -20.84
C PRO A 515 15.34 49.16 -19.34
N THR A 516 15.87 50.10 -18.56
CA THR A 516 15.36 50.48 -17.25
C THR A 516 13.88 50.82 -17.35
N GLY A 517 13.06 50.22 -16.48
CA GLY A 517 11.70 50.69 -16.28
C GLY A 517 10.73 49.61 -15.80
N SER A 518 10.55 49.53 -14.51
CA SER A 518 9.27 49.30 -13.82
C SER A 518 8.28 48.33 -14.48
N ALA A 519 8.23 47.11 -13.95
CA ALA A 519 6.99 46.33 -13.92
C ALA A 519 6.89 45.60 -12.57
N VAL A 520 6.54 46.35 -11.55
CA VAL A 520 5.92 45.85 -10.33
C VAL A 520 4.41 45.92 -10.62
N ALA A 521 3.84 44.79 -10.98
CA ALA A 521 2.42 44.47 -10.76
C ALA A 521 2.17 43.01 -11.14
N ASP A 522 1.61 42.29 -10.18
CA ASP A 522 0.96 40.99 -10.18
C ASP A 522 1.70 39.86 -9.46
N ALA A 523 2.03 40.13 -8.21
CA ALA A 523 2.02 39.12 -7.16
C ALA A 523 0.96 39.53 -6.13
N ALA A 524 -0.31 39.35 -6.44
CA ALA A 524 -1.35 39.32 -5.42
C ALA A 524 -1.17 38.06 -4.56
N GLY A 525 -0.10 38.06 -3.77
CA GLY A 525 0.06 37.26 -2.58
C GLY A 525 -0.93 37.81 -1.56
N PHE A 526 -1.88 37.00 -1.19
CA PHE A 526 -2.80 37.24 -0.10
C PHE A 526 -1.97 37.46 1.19
N GLU A 527 -1.64 38.66 1.52
CA GLU A 527 -1.16 39.05 2.85
C GLU A 527 -2.37 39.10 3.79
N ASP A 528 -2.60 37.92 4.44
CA ASP A 528 -3.53 37.83 5.56
C ASP A 528 -2.85 38.42 6.80
N THR A 529 -3.33 39.57 7.23
CA THR A 529 -2.83 40.37 8.35
C THR A 529 -3.08 39.76 9.74
N THR A 530 -3.43 38.47 9.84
CA THR A 530 -3.59 37.77 11.12
C THR A 530 -2.22 37.44 11.75
N ALA A 531 -2.06 37.75 13.04
CA ALA A 531 -0.86 37.47 13.80
C ALA A 531 -0.46 35.96 13.67
N PRO A 532 0.83 35.63 13.50
CA PRO A 532 1.30 34.24 13.25
C PRO A 532 0.87 33.22 14.31
N GLY A 533 0.58 33.68 15.56
CA GLY A 533 0.09 32.83 16.66
C GLY A 533 -1.34 32.35 16.46
N ASP A 534 -2.23 33.20 15.96
CA ASP A 534 -3.65 32.86 15.80
C ASP A 534 -3.87 31.84 14.65
N ARG A 535 -3.11 31.97 13.57
CA ARG A 535 -3.13 31.03 12.44
C ARG A 535 -2.69 29.61 12.85
N ARG A 536 -1.70 29.49 13.73
CA ARG A 536 -1.25 28.19 14.27
C ARG A 536 -2.30 27.54 15.14
N THR A 537 -2.98 28.31 15.97
CA THR A 537 -4.04 27.82 16.88
C THR A 537 -5.25 27.31 16.08
N ARG A 538 -5.69 28.04 15.07
CA ARG A 538 -6.81 27.69 14.17
C ARG A 538 -6.54 26.39 13.39
N THR A 539 -5.36 26.26 12.80
CA THR A 539 -4.97 25.00 12.11
C THR A 539 -4.84 23.84 13.11
N GLY A 540 -4.43 24.11 14.35
CA GLY A 540 -4.37 23.12 15.41
C GLY A 540 -5.74 22.56 15.77
N ALA A 541 -6.75 23.39 15.92
CA ALA A 541 -8.13 22.95 16.20
C ALA A 541 -8.71 22.07 15.08
N VAL A 542 -8.52 22.47 13.81
CA VAL A 542 -8.95 21.66 12.66
C VAL A 542 -8.18 20.34 12.61
N ALA A 543 -6.90 20.32 12.95
CA ALA A 543 -6.11 19.10 12.97
C ALA A 543 -6.65 18.11 14.01
N VAL A 544 -7.02 18.58 15.22
CA VAL A 544 -7.64 17.73 16.24
C VAL A 544 -8.96 17.14 15.74
N LEU A 545 -9.80 17.97 15.11
CA LEU A 545 -11.07 17.52 14.52
C LEU A 545 -10.82 16.44 13.44
N PHE A 546 -9.89 16.66 12.51
CA PHE A 546 -9.61 15.71 11.44
C PHE A 546 -9.04 14.39 11.98
N ILE A 547 -8.15 14.46 12.98
CA ILE A 547 -7.63 13.26 13.65
C ILE A 547 -8.75 12.48 14.33
N ALA A 548 -9.64 13.18 15.06
CA ALA A 548 -10.78 12.53 15.71
C ALA A 548 -11.73 11.86 14.69
N LEU A 549 -12.03 12.53 13.58
CA LEU A 549 -12.85 11.98 12.49
C LEU A 549 -12.19 10.77 11.82
N LEU A 550 -10.87 10.81 11.57
CA LEU A 550 -10.12 9.69 10.99
C LEU A 550 -10.10 8.48 11.93
N ILE A 551 -9.91 8.70 13.22
CA ILE A 551 -9.96 7.62 14.23
C ILE A 551 -11.38 7.05 14.32
N ALA A 552 -12.39 7.90 14.35
CA ALA A 552 -13.80 7.50 14.37
C ALA A 552 -14.25 6.77 13.09
N ALA A 553 -13.60 7.04 11.94
CA ALA A 553 -13.89 6.37 10.67
C ALA A 553 -13.47 4.89 10.64
N LEU A 554 -12.58 4.46 11.54
CA LEU A 554 -12.08 3.08 11.64
C LEU A 554 -11.73 2.75 13.10
N PRO A 555 -12.73 2.67 13.99
CA PRO A 555 -12.47 2.55 15.44
C PRO A 555 -11.81 1.22 15.83
N ASP A 556 -12.11 0.17 15.10
CA ASP A 556 -11.60 -1.18 15.31
C ASP A 556 -10.18 -1.43 14.80
N LEU A 557 -9.49 -0.43 14.25
CA LEU A 557 -8.05 -0.53 14.02
C LEU A 557 -7.26 -0.48 15.34
N ALA A 558 -7.83 0.12 16.38
CA ALA A 558 -7.21 0.15 17.69
C ALA A 558 -7.01 -1.24 18.26
N TRP A 559 -5.97 -1.37 19.08
CA TRP A 559 -5.74 -2.48 20.00
C TRP A 559 -5.73 -3.86 19.30
N GLY A 560 -4.87 -3.99 18.28
CA GLY A 560 -4.69 -5.24 17.54
C GLY A 560 -5.79 -5.53 16.54
N VAL A 561 -6.32 -4.48 15.89
CA VAL A 561 -7.44 -4.57 14.94
C VAL A 561 -8.63 -5.33 15.58
N GLY A 562 -9.20 -4.71 16.61
CA GLY A 562 -10.31 -5.32 17.36
C GLY A 562 -9.93 -6.58 18.16
N GLY A 563 -8.63 -6.75 18.49
CA GLY A 563 -8.12 -7.90 19.26
C GLY A 563 -7.77 -9.14 18.43
N GLU A 564 -7.91 -9.07 17.11
CA GLU A 564 -7.53 -10.18 16.20
C GLU A 564 -6.01 -10.38 16.14
N LEU A 565 -5.24 -9.29 16.22
CA LEU A 565 -3.78 -9.29 16.21
C LEU A 565 -3.24 -9.51 17.63
N ARG A 566 -3.25 -10.74 18.10
CA ARG A 566 -2.83 -11.16 19.44
C ARG A 566 -1.68 -12.15 19.40
N PRO A 567 -0.83 -12.22 20.45
CA PRO A 567 0.25 -13.18 20.52
C PRO A 567 -0.27 -14.61 20.71
N VAL A 568 0.42 -15.57 20.09
CA VAL A 568 0.17 -16.98 20.17
C VAL A 568 1.37 -17.66 20.84
N HIS A 569 1.13 -18.73 21.61
CA HIS A 569 2.19 -19.54 22.22
C HIS A 569 2.22 -20.92 21.56
N TYR A 570 3.36 -21.27 21.01
CA TYR A 570 3.56 -22.59 20.43
C TYR A 570 3.71 -23.66 21.54
N PRO A 571 3.15 -24.86 21.34
CA PRO A 571 3.46 -26.00 22.20
C PRO A 571 4.97 -26.29 22.26
N PRO A 572 5.54 -26.72 23.42
CA PRO A 572 6.95 -27.07 23.55
C PRO A 572 7.45 -28.12 22.55
N ALA A 573 6.58 -29.03 22.13
CA ALA A 573 6.85 -30.08 21.15
C ALA A 573 7.46 -29.54 19.84
N TRP A 574 7.19 -28.28 19.45
CA TRP A 574 7.80 -27.67 18.26
C TRP A 574 9.33 -27.51 18.41
N GLY A 575 9.80 -27.12 19.60
CA GLY A 575 11.23 -27.01 19.89
C GLY A 575 11.92 -28.39 19.86
N GLU A 576 11.30 -29.39 20.46
CA GLU A 576 11.81 -30.76 20.52
C GLU A 576 11.92 -31.40 19.11
N VAL A 577 10.86 -31.25 18.30
CA VAL A 577 10.86 -31.73 16.91
C VAL A 577 11.93 -31.01 16.06
N ALA A 578 12.09 -29.67 16.24
CA ALA A 578 13.08 -28.90 15.49
C ALA A 578 14.54 -29.35 15.76
N GLU A 579 14.81 -29.88 16.94
CA GLU A 579 16.15 -30.44 17.30
C GLU A 579 16.38 -31.80 16.69
N LEU A 580 15.33 -32.62 16.51
CA LEU A 580 15.40 -33.98 15.99
C LEU A 580 15.55 -34.06 14.48
N VAL A 581 15.08 -33.02 13.73
CA VAL A 581 15.17 -32.98 12.27
C VAL A 581 16.55 -32.49 11.83
N ASP A 582 17.54 -33.36 11.90
CA ASP A 582 18.95 -33.07 11.58
C ASP A 582 19.53 -33.93 10.42
N ALA A 583 18.96 -35.09 10.14
CA ALA A 583 19.38 -35.99 9.07
C ALA A 583 18.97 -35.50 7.67
N PRO A 584 19.59 -36.01 6.59
CA PRO A 584 19.31 -35.59 5.22
C PRO A 584 17.86 -35.87 4.78
N GLY A 585 17.43 -35.12 3.77
CA GLY A 585 16.09 -35.17 3.18
C GLY A 585 15.13 -34.10 3.71
N ASP A 586 14.12 -33.80 2.90
CA ASP A 586 13.11 -32.81 3.19
C ASP A 586 12.00 -33.36 4.08
N VAL A 587 11.20 -32.46 4.62
CA VAL A 587 10.08 -32.77 5.50
C VAL A 587 8.77 -32.70 4.72
N ALA A 588 8.01 -33.77 4.69
CA ALA A 588 6.61 -33.75 4.27
C ALA A 588 5.72 -33.61 5.50
N VAL A 589 4.60 -32.89 5.36
CA VAL A 589 3.70 -32.58 6.47
C VAL A 589 2.30 -33.14 6.23
N LEU A 590 1.71 -33.69 7.27
CA LEU A 590 0.30 -34.11 7.34
C LEU A 590 -0.42 -33.35 8.44
N PRO A 591 -1.71 -32.99 8.26
CA PRO A 591 -2.56 -33.19 7.07
C PRO A 591 -2.04 -32.44 5.84
N GLY A 592 -2.43 -32.88 4.64
CA GLY A 592 -2.09 -32.19 3.38
C GLY A 592 -2.53 -30.73 3.34
N GLY A 593 -1.97 -29.97 2.39
CA GLY A 593 -2.17 -28.54 2.24
C GLY A 593 -1.22 -27.69 3.09
N MET A 594 -1.17 -26.39 2.83
CA MET A 594 -0.25 -25.47 3.48
C MET A 594 -0.87 -24.61 4.60
N PHE A 595 -2.16 -24.68 4.82
CA PHE A 595 -2.86 -23.95 5.88
C PHE A 595 -3.26 -24.87 7.02
N ARG A 596 -3.14 -24.36 8.24
CA ARG A 596 -3.44 -25.07 9.49
C ARG A 596 -4.49 -24.32 10.30
N LYS A 597 -5.19 -25.05 11.14
CA LYS A 597 -6.16 -24.50 12.08
C LYS A 597 -5.91 -25.11 13.46
N PHE A 598 -4.84 -24.65 14.08
CA PHE A 598 -4.47 -25.11 15.41
C PHE A 598 -5.41 -24.55 16.48
N ARG A 599 -5.60 -25.30 17.55
CA ARG A 599 -6.40 -24.81 18.71
C ARG A 599 -5.83 -23.54 19.34
N TYR A 600 -4.50 -23.35 19.29
CA TYR A 600 -3.82 -22.20 19.86
C TYR A 600 -3.73 -21.00 18.90
N SER A 601 -3.95 -21.18 17.60
CA SER A 601 -3.85 -20.08 16.61
C SER A 601 -5.12 -19.23 16.47
N GLY A 602 -6.24 -19.67 17.06
CA GLY A 602 -7.53 -19.00 16.92
C GLY A 602 -8.38 -19.57 15.78
N PRO A 603 -9.48 -18.87 15.39
CA PRO A 603 -10.46 -19.40 14.45
C PRO A 603 -10.02 -19.32 12.98
N ALA A 604 -9.14 -18.38 12.64
CA ALA A 604 -8.66 -18.19 11.26
C ALA A 604 -7.63 -19.27 10.89
N PRO A 605 -7.66 -19.80 9.66
CA PRO A 605 -6.58 -20.64 9.15
C PRO A 605 -5.28 -19.81 9.05
N VAL A 606 -4.16 -20.43 9.36
CA VAL A 606 -2.82 -19.84 9.37
C VAL A 606 -1.89 -20.64 8.48
N LEU A 607 -0.90 -19.99 7.89
CA LEU A 607 0.18 -20.71 7.23
C LEU A 607 0.88 -21.61 8.22
N ASP A 608 1.28 -22.79 7.75
CA ASP A 608 2.05 -23.76 8.51
C ASP A 608 3.36 -23.13 9.02
N PRO A 609 3.65 -23.21 10.34
CA PRO A 609 4.91 -22.74 10.89
C PRO A 609 6.10 -23.66 10.62
N ALA A 610 5.89 -24.95 10.26
CA ALA A 610 6.94 -25.93 10.05
C ALA A 610 8.07 -25.45 9.13
N PRO A 611 7.82 -24.78 7.97
CA PRO A 611 8.87 -24.30 7.07
C PRO A 611 9.86 -23.32 7.70
N ARG A 612 9.44 -22.64 8.77
CA ARG A 612 10.29 -21.67 9.49
C ARG A 612 10.90 -22.26 10.77
N MET A 613 10.27 -23.28 11.33
CA MET A 613 10.70 -23.91 12.59
C MET A 613 11.70 -25.04 12.40
N LEU A 614 11.74 -25.69 11.23
CA LEU A 614 12.57 -26.85 11.00
C LEU A 614 13.87 -26.48 10.30
N ARG A 615 14.91 -27.31 10.51
CA ARG A 615 16.25 -27.09 9.94
C ARG A 615 16.38 -27.59 8.50
N ARG A 616 15.38 -28.29 8.00
CA ARG A 616 15.28 -28.83 6.64
C ARG A 616 14.16 -28.16 5.89
N ASP A 617 14.24 -28.19 4.58
CA ASP A 617 13.15 -27.68 3.76
C ASP A 617 11.88 -28.51 4.01
N VAL A 618 10.77 -27.80 4.10
CA VAL A 618 9.45 -28.37 4.26
C VAL A 618 8.71 -28.21 2.95
N LEU A 619 8.26 -29.33 2.41
CA LEU A 619 7.55 -29.36 1.13
C LEU A 619 6.17 -28.68 1.24
N GLN A 620 5.93 -27.70 0.40
CA GLN A 620 4.67 -26.96 0.35
C GLN A 620 4.13 -26.95 -1.08
N THR A 621 2.89 -27.40 -1.26
CA THR A 621 2.23 -27.43 -2.58
C THR A 621 1.99 -26.02 -3.13
N GLY A 622 1.81 -25.04 -2.26
CA GLY A 622 1.42 -23.70 -2.66
C GLY A 622 -0.06 -23.55 -2.99
N GLU A 623 -0.84 -24.61 -2.87
CA GLU A 623 -2.29 -24.59 -3.11
C GLU A 623 -3.01 -23.70 -2.11
N LEU A 624 -4.03 -22.96 -2.59
CA LEU A 624 -4.81 -22.07 -1.76
C LEU A 624 -6.31 -22.31 -1.96
N PRO A 625 -7.01 -22.81 -0.93
CA PRO A 625 -8.46 -22.87 -0.97
C PRO A 625 -9.07 -21.47 -0.78
N VAL A 626 -9.79 -20.98 -1.79
CA VAL A 626 -10.44 -19.66 -1.77
C VAL A 626 -11.88 -19.79 -2.25
N ARG A 627 -12.84 -19.36 -1.46
CA ARG A 627 -14.26 -19.29 -1.82
C ARG A 627 -14.84 -20.58 -2.41
N GLY A 628 -14.38 -21.73 -1.92
CA GLY A 628 -14.88 -23.05 -2.38
C GLY A 628 -14.19 -23.57 -3.65
N ALA A 629 -13.23 -22.84 -4.22
CA ALA A 629 -12.33 -23.29 -5.27
C ALA A 629 -10.91 -23.45 -4.72
N THR A 630 -10.12 -24.29 -5.34
CA THR A 630 -8.69 -24.44 -5.04
C THR A 630 -7.89 -23.80 -6.17
N VAL A 631 -7.07 -22.79 -5.83
CA VAL A 631 -6.07 -22.22 -6.73
C VAL A 631 -4.84 -23.11 -6.66
N ALA A 632 -4.41 -23.67 -7.79
CA ALA A 632 -3.25 -24.56 -7.84
C ALA A 632 -1.98 -23.82 -7.40
N GLY A 633 -1.08 -24.57 -6.78
CA GLY A 633 0.23 -24.07 -6.34
C GLY A 633 1.33 -24.46 -7.30
N GLU A 634 2.48 -23.80 -7.16
CA GLU A 634 3.65 -24.01 -8.01
C GLU A 634 4.63 -25.09 -7.47
N GLY A 635 4.25 -25.85 -6.43
CA GLY A 635 5.08 -26.89 -5.80
C GLY A 635 4.80 -28.27 -6.37
N ALA A 636 5.26 -28.57 -7.61
CA ALA A 636 4.98 -29.85 -8.28
C ALA A 636 5.44 -31.08 -7.49
N ARG A 637 6.70 -31.10 -7.01
CA ARG A 637 7.24 -32.21 -6.19
C ARG A 637 6.49 -32.35 -4.86
N ALA A 638 6.18 -31.22 -4.22
CA ALA A 638 5.39 -31.24 -2.98
C ALA A 638 4.01 -31.85 -3.21
N GLY A 639 3.35 -31.52 -4.34
CA GLY A 639 2.08 -32.10 -4.73
C GLY A 639 2.16 -33.60 -5.05
N GLU A 640 3.26 -34.06 -5.63
CA GLU A 640 3.52 -35.49 -5.86
C GLU A 640 3.66 -36.24 -4.53
N VAL A 641 4.46 -35.70 -3.59
CA VAL A 641 4.68 -36.27 -2.26
C VAL A 641 3.38 -36.29 -1.45
N GLU A 642 2.59 -35.21 -1.49
CA GLU A 642 1.30 -35.13 -0.78
C GLU A 642 0.33 -36.19 -1.32
N ARG A 643 0.18 -36.30 -2.65
CA ARG A 643 -0.65 -37.33 -3.28
C ARG A 643 -0.17 -38.76 -2.95
N LEU A 644 1.14 -38.97 -2.89
CA LEU A 644 1.72 -40.23 -2.50
C LEU A 644 1.34 -40.64 -1.06
N LEU A 645 1.49 -39.69 -0.12
CA LEU A 645 1.09 -39.88 1.28
C LEU A 645 -0.41 -40.15 1.42
N LEU A 646 -1.24 -39.35 0.75
CA LEU A 646 -2.71 -39.47 0.86
C LEU A 646 -3.27 -40.77 0.28
N ARG A 647 -2.58 -41.42 -0.68
CA ARG A 647 -2.96 -42.74 -1.22
C ARG A 647 -2.28 -43.95 -0.53
N GLY A 648 -1.52 -43.71 0.54
CA GLY A 648 -0.86 -44.79 1.27
C GLY A 648 0.36 -45.40 0.56
N GLY A 649 1.12 -44.56 -0.21
CA GLY A 649 2.28 -45.00 -0.99
C GLY A 649 3.44 -45.51 -0.14
N SER A 650 4.49 -46.06 -0.81
CA SER A 650 5.61 -46.74 -0.14
C SER A 650 6.63 -45.73 0.43
N ALA A 651 7.31 -46.15 1.53
CA ALA A 651 8.44 -45.41 2.10
C ALA A 651 9.59 -45.26 1.09
N THR A 652 9.81 -46.25 0.21
CA THR A 652 10.83 -46.19 -0.85
C THR A 652 10.58 -45.12 -1.87
N GLU A 653 9.31 -44.89 -2.25
CA GLU A 653 8.96 -43.79 -3.15
C GLU A 653 9.16 -42.43 -2.50
N LEU A 654 8.84 -42.29 -1.19
CA LEU A 654 9.15 -41.06 -0.44
C LEU A 654 10.66 -40.79 -0.43
N ALA A 655 11.48 -41.79 -0.14
CA ALA A 655 12.94 -41.65 -0.15
C ALA A 655 13.48 -41.26 -1.53
N ARG A 656 12.91 -41.80 -2.62
CA ARG A 656 13.25 -41.45 -4.00
C ARG A 656 12.87 -39.99 -4.33
N LEU A 657 11.77 -39.50 -3.76
CA LEU A 657 11.33 -38.11 -3.88
C LEU A 657 12.06 -37.15 -2.93
N GLY A 658 13.09 -37.61 -2.21
CA GLY A 658 13.93 -36.79 -1.34
C GLY A 658 13.36 -36.53 0.04
N VAL A 659 12.27 -37.19 0.42
CA VAL A 659 11.66 -37.04 1.74
C VAL A 659 12.41 -37.86 2.76
N GLY A 660 13.02 -37.22 3.75
CA GLY A 660 13.68 -37.89 4.88
C GLY A 660 12.81 -37.97 6.13
N TRP A 661 11.80 -37.10 6.20
CA TRP A 661 10.97 -36.93 7.38
C TRP A 661 9.50 -36.75 7.04
N VAL A 662 8.61 -37.28 7.86
CA VAL A 662 7.17 -36.99 7.81
C VAL A 662 6.74 -36.46 9.17
N LEU A 663 6.25 -35.20 9.18
CA LEU A 663 5.70 -34.57 10.36
C LEU A 663 4.18 -34.66 10.30
N VAL A 664 3.55 -35.17 11.33
CA VAL A 664 2.09 -35.21 11.50
C VAL A 664 1.71 -34.18 12.56
N GLU A 665 0.93 -33.21 12.17
CA GLU A 665 0.43 -32.14 13.04
C GLU A 665 -0.95 -32.51 13.59
N GLY A 666 -0.97 -32.80 14.87
CA GLY A 666 -2.20 -33.23 15.57
C GLY A 666 -3.18 -32.08 15.81
N GLY A 667 -4.47 -32.40 15.74
CA GLY A 667 -5.53 -31.45 16.13
C GLY A 667 -5.81 -30.34 15.13
N THR A 668 -5.23 -30.37 13.94
CA THR A 668 -5.56 -29.49 12.81
C THR A 668 -6.34 -30.28 11.75
N PRO A 669 -7.45 -29.72 11.19
CA PRO A 669 -8.19 -30.38 10.13
C PRO A 669 -7.43 -30.31 8.81
N GLY A 670 -7.62 -31.31 7.95
CA GLY A 670 -7.05 -31.40 6.61
C GLY A 670 -7.11 -32.81 6.06
N PRO A 671 -6.77 -33.01 4.78
CA PRO A 671 -6.75 -34.32 4.16
C PRO A 671 -5.63 -35.19 4.74
N VAL A 672 -5.97 -36.41 5.14
CA VAL A 672 -5.02 -37.42 5.61
C VAL A 672 -5.09 -38.70 4.77
N GLY A 673 -6.17 -38.97 4.04
CA GLY A 673 -6.35 -40.12 3.17
C GLY A 673 -5.94 -41.43 3.83
N GLU A 674 -5.24 -42.28 3.06
CA GLU A 674 -4.69 -43.58 3.50
C GLU A 674 -3.27 -43.46 4.05
N SER A 675 -2.84 -42.26 4.48
CA SER A 675 -1.47 -42.03 4.95
C SER A 675 -1.01 -42.92 6.10
N LYS A 676 -1.94 -43.49 6.88
CA LYS A 676 -1.63 -44.50 7.93
C LYS A 676 -0.85 -45.68 7.38
N THR A 677 -1.16 -46.11 6.15
CA THR A 677 -0.44 -47.22 5.48
C THR A 677 1.00 -46.86 5.20
N THR A 678 1.28 -45.62 4.80
CA THR A 678 2.64 -45.10 4.63
C THR A 678 3.34 -44.99 5.99
N LEU A 679 2.69 -44.33 6.98
CA LEU A 679 3.26 -44.09 8.31
C LEU A 679 3.65 -45.39 9.02
N ALA A 680 2.91 -46.50 8.80
CA ALA A 680 3.23 -47.80 9.33
C ALA A 680 4.55 -48.41 8.80
N GLN A 681 5.08 -47.91 7.70
CA GLN A 681 6.36 -48.29 7.09
C GLN A 681 7.53 -47.43 7.57
N LEU A 682 7.25 -46.33 8.31
CA LEU A 682 8.24 -45.36 8.77
C LEU A 682 8.65 -45.60 10.21
N GLU A 683 9.84 -45.14 10.58
CA GLU A 683 10.35 -45.19 11.94
C GLU A 683 9.78 -44.05 12.78
N PRO A 684 8.99 -44.31 13.84
CA PRO A 684 8.50 -43.26 14.73
C PRO A 684 9.67 -42.75 15.61
N VAL A 685 9.94 -41.43 15.53
CA VAL A 685 11.03 -40.78 16.28
C VAL A 685 10.50 -39.96 17.45
N TYR A 686 9.35 -39.35 17.28
CA TYR A 686 8.72 -38.47 18.29
C TYR A 686 7.21 -38.61 18.27
N TYR A 687 6.61 -38.63 19.45
CA TYR A 687 5.15 -38.78 19.55
C TYR A 687 4.58 -37.95 20.69
N THR A 688 3.70 -36.99 20.34
CA THR A 688 2.77 -36.27 21.24
C THR A 688 1.43 -36.12 20.55
N PRO A 689 0.36 -35.78 21.28
CA PRO A 689 -0.92 -35.45 20.64
C PRO A 689 -0.85 -34.25 19.71
N ALA A 690 0.12 -33.35 19.90
CA ALA A 690 0.30 -32.15 19.09
C ALA A 690 1.12 -32.41 17.83
N LEU A 691 2.21 -33.16 17.94
CA LEU A 691 3.15 -33.43 16.85
C LEU A 691 3.65 -34.88 16.91
N GLN A 692 3.75 -35.49 15.73
CA GLN A 692 4.39 -36.83 15.58
C GLN A 692 5.41 -36.75 14.45
N LEU A 693 6.62 -37.22 14.70
CA LEU A 693 7.69 -37.18 13.71
C LEU A 693 8.10 -38.60 13.35
N TYR A 694 8.17 -38.88 12.07
CA TYR A 694 8.59 -40.16 11.50
C TYR A 694 9.79 -39.96 10.58
N ARG A 695 10.73 -40.90 10.63
CA ARG A 695 11.88 -40.96 9.75
C ARG A 695 11.61 -41.94 8.61
N VAL A 696 11.95 -41.52 7.40
CA VAL A 696 11.85 -42.38 6.21
C VAL A 696 13.07 -43.29 6.16
N PRO A 697 12.91 -44.63 6.12
CA PRO A 697 14.03 -45.58 6.09
C PRO A 697 14.67 -45.63 4.68
N GLY A 698 15.97 -45.98 4.66
CA GLY A 698 16.72 -46.19 3.42
C GLY A 698 17.49 -44.96 2.91
N PRO A 699 18.12 -45.08 1.73
CA PRO A 699 18.89 -43.98 1.16
C PRO A 699 17.95 -42.92 0.58
N ILE A 700 18.14 -41.68 1.00
CA ILE A 700 17.34 -40.53 0.55
C ILE A 700 18.02 -39.91 -0.67
N THR A 701 17.27 -39.72 -1.74
CA THR A 701 17.75 -38.99 -2.94
C THR A 701 17.86 -37.51 -2.61
N ALA A 702 19.06 -36.94 -2.72
CA ALA A 702 19.24 -35.50 -2.44
C ALA A 702 18.59 -34.64 -3.49
N HIS A 703 17.79 -33.66 -3.03
CA HIS A 703 17.16 -32.60 -3.86
C HIS A 703 17.65 -31.20 -3.44
N ASP A 704 18.70 -31.14 -2.64
CA ASP A 704 19.30 -29.90 -2.18
C ASP A 704 19.79 -29.03 -3.36
N ALA A 705 19.68 -27.73 -3.22
CA ALA A 705 20.24 -26.80 -4.19
C ALA A 705 21.76 -26.94 -4.31
N THR A 706 22.29 -26.76 -5.54
CA THR A 706 23.74 -26.88 -5.75
C THR A 706 24.51 -25.80 -4.98
N PRO A 707 25.78 -26.05 -4.63
CA PRO A 707 26.62 -25.03 -4.00
C PRO A 707 26.74 -23.74 -4.81
N ALA A 708 26.69 -23.81 -6.15
CA ALA A 708 26.70 -22.66 -7.04
C ALA A 708 25.42 -21.81 -6.91
N THR A 709 24.27 -22.50 -6.90
CA THR A 709 22.94 -21.87 -6.73
C THR A 709 22.83 -21.16 -5.37
N ARG A 710 23.23 -21.83 -4.29
CA ARG A 710 23.28 -21.24 -2.93
C ARG A 710 24.19 -20.01 -2.85
N ARG A 711 25.39 -20.07 -3.48
CA ARG A 711 26.31 -18.91 -3.52
C ARG A 711 25.75 -17.74 -4.28
N THR A 712 25.10 -17.97 -5.42
CA THR A 712 24.50 -16.91 -6.24
C THR A 712 23.35 -16.21 -5.50
N SER A 713 22.43 -16.99 -4.92
CA SER A 713 21.36 -16.45 -4.09
C SER A 713 21.91 -15.74 -2.85
N GLY A 714 22.89 -16.33 -2.16
CA GLY A 714 23.55 -15.72 -1.00
C GLY A 714 24.22 -14.39 -1.33
N ALA A 715 24.90 -14.28 -2.48
CA ALA A 715 25.49 -13.01 -2.93
C ALA A 715 24.43 -11.92 -3.17
N ALA A 716 23.29 -12.27 -3.76
CA ALA A 716 22.17 -11.35 -3.95
C ALA A 716 21.60 -10.85 -2.61
N HIS A 717 21.43 -11.74 -1.63
CA HIS A 717 21.00 -11.40 -0.28
C HIS A 717 22.00 -10.50 0.45
N LEU A 718 23.30 -10.76 0.31
CA LEU A 718 24.37 -9.92 0.89
C LEU A 718 24.38 -8.51 0.27
N ALA A 719 24.24 -8.39 -1.05
CA ALA A 719 24.16 -7.10 -1.73
C ALA A 719 22.94 -6.28 -1.26
N TRP A 720 21.78 -6.95 -1.14
CA TRP A 720 20.59 -6.35 -0.57
C TRP A 720 20.78 -5.91 0.88
N ALA A 721 21.34 -6.75 1.73
CA ALA A 721 21.60 -6.46 3.13
C ALA A 721 22.59 -5.31 3.30
N ALA A 722 23.64 -5.24 2.46
CA ALA A 722 24.61 -4.15 2.46
C ALA A 722 23.93 -2.79 2.19
N LEU A 723 22.97 -2.73 1.26
CA LEU A 723 22.20 -1.51 0.99
C LEU A 723 21.30 -1.13 2.17
N LEU A 724 20.68 -2.10 2.81
CA LEU A 724 19.86 -1.88 4.01
C LEU A 724 20.70 -1.31 5.16
N VAL A 725 21.89 -1.90 5.41
CA VAL A 725 22.84 -1.43 6.41
C VAL A 725 23.39 -0.05 6.07
N ALA A 726 23.79 0.19 4.82
CA ALA A 726 24.28 1.49 4.38
C ALA A 726 23.24 2.60 4.56
N GLY A 727 21.97 2.32 4.23
CA GLY A 727 20.88 3.24 4.45
C GLY A 727 20.63 3.52 5.94
N THR A 728 20.68 2.49 6.78
CA THR A 728 20.54 2.63 8.23
C THR A 728 21.68 3.47 8.83
N LEU A 729 22.93 3.21 8.46
CA LEU A 729 24.08 4.01 8.89
C LEU A 729 23.98 5.46 8.43
N ALA A 730 23.54 5.68 7.18
CA ALA A 730 23.30 7.02 6.66
C ALA A 730 22.16 7.76 7.40
N ALA A 731 21.17 7.05 7.93
CA ALA A 731 20.12 7.64 8.76
C ALA A 731 20.63 8.09 10.13
N LEU A 732 21.56 7.33 10.72
CA LEU A 732 22.14 7.60 12.04
C LEU A 732 23.20 8.71 12.01
N THR A 733 23.83 8.99 10.84
CA THR A 733 24.84 10.03 10.73
C THR A 733 24.22 11.43 10.77
N PRO A 734 24.73 12.35 11.63
CA PRO A 734 24.19 13.70 11.72
C PRO A 734 24.48 14.49 10.43
N ARG A 735 23.51 15.33 10.01
CA ARG A 735 23.74 16.29 8.91
C ARG A 735 24.87 17.24 9.31
N ARG A 736 25.96 17.27 8.55
CA ARG A 736 26.98 18.32 8.68
C ARG A 736 26.30 19.64 8.28
N ARG A 737 26.23 20.61 9.19
CA ARG A 737 25.84 21.99 8.85
C ARG A 737 26.87 22.49 7.86
N ALA A 738 26.42 22.94 6.68
CA ALA A 738 27.27 23.78 5.83
C ALA A 738 27.68 24.97 6.69
N GLN A 739 28.98 25.10 6.97
CA GLN A 739 29.55 26.33 7.52
C GLN A 739 29.28 27.39 6.45
N SER A 740 28.41 28.34 6.74
CA SER A 740 28.36 29.58 5.98
C SER A 740 29.70 30.24 6.12
N THR A 741 30.54 30.12 5.11
CA THR A 741 31.69 30.99 4.93
C THR A 741 31.11 32.38 4.65
N HIS A 742 30.98 33.17 5.70
CA HIS A 742 30.89 34.61 5.55
C HIS A 742 32.19 35.04 4.86
N PRO A 743 32.13 35.77 3.74
CA PRO A 743 33.34 36.47 3.27
C PRO A 743 33.70 37.45 4.37
N THR A 744 34.91 37.31 4.94
CA THR A 744 35.56 38.34 5.73
C THR A 744 35.74 39.53 4.79
N GLU A 745 35.02 40.61 5.02
CA GLU A 745 35.34 41.92 4.43
C GLU A 745 36.79 42.26 4.75
N PRO A 746 37.61 42.71 3.77
CA PRO A 746 38.92 43.20 4.08
C PRO A 746 38.80 44.50 4.90
N SER A 747 39.30 44.47 6.13
CA SER A 747 39.43 45.67 6.95
C SER A 747 40.29 46.70 6.20
N ALA A 748 39.68 47.81 5.79
CA ALA A 748 40.39 49.00 5.40
C ALA A 748 41.07 49.56 6.66
N THR A 749 42.37 49.54 6.68
CA THR A 749 43.22 50.28 7.63
C THR A 749 43.43 51.69 7.11
N PRO A 750 43.50 52.71 7.99
CA PRO A 750 43.49 54.13 7.67
C PRO A 750 44.72 54.63 6.94
#